data_c9913f67452b686781f891d3748b8078
#
_entry.id   c9913f67452b686781f891d3748b8078
#
_cell.length_a   1.000
_cell.length_b   1.000
_cell.length_c   1.000
_cell.angle_alpha   90.00
_cell.angle_beta   90.00
_cell.angle_gamma   90.00
#
_symmetry.space_group_name_H-M   'P 1'
#
loop_
_entity.id
_entity.type
_entity.pdbx_description
1 polymer ?
#
loop_
_entity_poly.entity_id
_entity_poly.type
_entity_poly.pdbx_seq_one_letter_code
_entity_poly.pdbx_strand_id
1 'polypeptide(L)'
;MSENVTNLWVGYDLGNAYSQISCYNERRNEVDSICLPGKKNACEIPTRLCKNKKDDTWNYGEDAPADKGEDWIFIRDFLVDYEKEPTLAAGGQSFEKKELLFEFISRSLELLKRYYPHGRVEWLTFTARDYPKKLIEDLLEFGTRLGIAPGCVKIQKHVASYENYALCQPKELWSHDVGLFEYDEDGLSYCHLTINRRRSPMVVSSTTLDLSAYLGGEDYKTLAPPELDRRFLDVIKEVLGKRNVSTIYLVGRGFSESWMNVSIKQMCSNRKGFIGQNLFSKGACYNSMLEATKKKNQSFIALCDEMVPVNIYLSVCRGRENLKVDLVKAGSDWYNIRESAEFILDGTDTVPLHVLDFVTNKEKIIPLTLENLPQRPNRTTRVRMHLEFEDSRICQVIMEDQGFGSLYPATDKTWKMRLNVVEYESARDFSASGRLILNREAAEAVPYYFNVSGMKVYSVEELCYYIYENIYAVDLSTFSEDLFYWLEKNMNEPVLSKGLKNLIKAGGSLKEVVRYLMNFVDYYSPEECQKLLAVIDDLARQNPTEAKKLMADNYIRYCRYVEAIRVYSNVIYDMEHGARDEVTRDFKGNTWHNLGVAYTRLMNFAFAQECFLKAWHLNQNEESLKSLLWVSKLLNDETTFFDAVENSTLDQEEIAQLVEAFDKVEADSKSSKNDRLKLVRDIYDDQSKEGYLAKRAAYLAGLKEWYRG
;
A
#
# COMPACT_ATOMS: atom_id res chain seq x y z
N MET A 1 12.36 -15.41 -40.65
CA MET A 1 11.64 -16.44 -39.88
C MET A 1 11.84 -16.08 -38.43
N SER A 2 10.80 -15.69 -37.72
CA SER A 2 10.90 -15.47 -36.29
C SER A 2 11.20 -16.83 -35.65
N GLU A 3 12.36 -16.95 -35.03
CA GLU A 3 12.68 -18.09 -34.18
C GLU A 3 11.59 -18.22 -33.14
N ASN A 4 10.90 -19.35 -33.09
CA ASN A 4 9.89 -19.61 -32.07
C ASN A 4 10.60 -19.74 -30.71
N VAL A 5 10.59 -18.69 -29.93
CA VAL A 5 11.09 -18.70 -28.55
C VAL A 5 10.18 -19.60 -27.72
N THR A 6 10.78 -20.61 -27.08
CA THR A 6 10.05 -21.52 -26.17
C THR A 6 10.11 -20.93 -24.76
N ASN A 7 8.97 -20.66 -24.19
CA ASN A 7 8.88 -20.22 -22.78
C ASN A 7 9.16 -21.41 -21.86
N LEU A 8 10.03 -21.23 -20.89
CA LEU A 8 10.44 -22.26 -19.95
C LEU A 8 9.89 -21.96 -18.55
N TRP A 9 9.35 -22.99 -17.93
CA TRP A 9 8.91 -22.97 -16.53
C TRP A 9 9.87 -23.84 -15.73
N VAL A 10 10.57 -23.20 -14.79
CA VAL A 10 11.77 -23.78 -14.16
C VAL A 10 11.58 -23.87 -12.66
N GLY A 11 12.00 -24.98 -12.09
CA GLY A 11 12.20 -25.16 -10.65
C GLY A 11 13.68 -25.28 -10.34
N TYR A 12 14.13 -24.52 -9.36
CA TYR A 12 15.52 -24.45 -8.92
C TYR A 12 15.62 -24.78 -7.43
N ASP A 13 16.20 -25.95 -7.11
CA ASP A 13 16.51 -26.33 -5.73
C ASP A 13 17.90 -25.80 -5.37
N LEU A 14 17.96 -24.90 -4.40
CA LEU A 14 19.17 -24.20 -3.96
C LEU A 14 19.64 -24.76 -2.63
N GLY A 15 20.65 -25.59 -2.66
CA GLY A 15 21.23 -26.16 -1.44
C GLY A 15 22.68 -25.74 -1.21
N ASN A 16 23.16 -25.80 0.03
CA ASN A 16 24.54 -25.44 0.40
C ASN A 16 25.59 -26.32 -0.29
N ALA A 17 25.34 -27.60 -0.36
CA ALA A 17 26.29 -28.56 -0.95
C ALA A 17 26.01 -28.80 -2.42
N TYR A 18 24.75 -28.89 -2.80
CA TYR A 18 24.30 -29.20 -4.16
C TYR A 18 23.01 -28.46 -4.48
N SER A 19 22.90 -28.02 -5.73
CA SER A 19 21.70 -27.45 -6.30
C SER A 19 21.16 -28.32 -7.44
N GLN A 20 19.88 -28.23 -7.75
CA GLN A 20 19.23 -29.02 -8.80
C GLN A 20 18.28 -28.14 -9.62
N ILE A 21 18.15 -28.46 -10.90
CA ILE A 21 17.28 -27.72 -11.84
C ILE A 21 16.32 -28.72 -12.48
N SER A 22 15.05 -28.34 -12.57
CA SER A 22 14.03 -29.06 -13.30
C SER A 22 13.28 -28.10 -14.23
N CYS A 23 12.86 -28.60 -15.40
CA CYS A 23 12.13 -27.81 -16.39
C CYS A 23 10.91 -28.57 -16.89
N TYR A 24 9.78 -27.87 -17.02
CA TYR A 24 8.56 -28.47 -17.55
C TYR A 24 8.63 -28.65 -19.05
N ASN A 25 8.31 -29.84 -19.48
CA ASN A 25 8.28 -30.21 -20.89
C ASN A 25 6.83 -30.31 -21.39
N GLU A 26 6.37 -29.27 -22.07
CA GLU A 26 4.98 -29.21 -22.57
C GLU A 26 4.62 -30.35 -23.49
N ARG A 27 5.58 -30.86 -24.29
CA ARG A 27 5.30 -31.92 -25.26
C ARG A 27 5.01 -33.26 -24.59
N ARG A 28 5.68 -33.54 -23.45
CA ARG A 28 5.49 -34.78 -22.68
C ARG A 28 4.52 -34.59 -21.52
N ASN A 29 4.15 -33.38 -21.23
CA ASN A 29 3.35 -32.99 -20.06
C ASN A 29 3.97 -33.51 -18.75
N GLU A 30 5.31 -33.43 -18.65
CA GLU A 30 6.11 -33.95 -17.54
C GLU A 30 7.21 -32.96 -17.17
N VAL A 31 7.69 -33.08 -15.92
CA VAL A 31 8.86 -32.32 -15.47
C VAL A 31 10.12 -33.15 -15.62
N ASP A 32 11.04 -32.61 -16.43
CA ASP A 32 12.37 -33.19 -16.64
C ASP A 32 13.40 -32.57 -15.71
N SER A 33 14.28 -33.42 -15.12
CA SER A 33 15.44 -32.91 -14.40
C SER A 33 16.58 -32.62 -15.37
N ILE A 34 17.26 -31.49 -15.16
CA ILE A 34 18.40 -31.07 -15.96
C ILE A 34 19.68 -31.71 -15.40
N CYS A 35 20.28 -32.59 -16.14
CA CYS A 35 21.42 -33.35 -15.70
C CYS A 35 22.74 -32.81 -16.29
N LEU A 36 23.84 -33.06 -15.59
CA LEU A 36 25.18 -32.70 -16.01
C LEU A 36 25.63 -33.55 -17.22
N PRO A 37 26.40 -32.96 -18.15
CA PRO A 37 26.85 -33.67 -19.35
C PRO A 37 27.77 -34.84 -18.98
N GLY A 38 27.60 -35.97 -19.71
CA GLY A 38 28.48 -37.14 -19.59
C GLY A 38 28.20 -38.08 -18.43
N LYS A 39 27.33 -37.74 -17.53
CA LYS A 39 26.93 -38.59 -16.38
C LYS A 39 25.44 -38.93 -16.47
N LYS A 40 25.11 -40.19 -16.73
CA LYS A 40 23.70 -40.62 -16.69
C LYS A 40 23.13 -40.43 -15.27
N ASN A 41 22.01 -39.70 -15.17
CA ASN A 41 21.27 -39.43 -13.94
C ASN A 41 21.99 -38.55 -12.89
N ALA A 42 23.08 -37.87 -13.21
CA ALA A 42 23.72 -36.91 -12.31
C ALA A 42 23.07 -35.52 -12.47
N CYS A 43 22.02 -35.24 -11.72
CA CYS A 43 21.30 -33.99 -11.78
C CYS A 43 21.68 -33.04 -10.62
N GLU A 44 22.60 -33.46 -9.75
CA GLU A 44 23.13 -32.63 -8.66
C GLU A 44 24.29 -31.79 -9.16
N ILE A 45 24.18 -30.47 -8.99
CA ILE A 45 25.19 -29.48 -9.33
C ILE A 45 25.88 -29.06 -8.04
N PRO A 46 27.18 -29.36 -7.83
CA PRO A 46 27.88 -28.90 -6.63
C PRO A 46 27.78 -27.37 -6.48
N THR A 47 27.32 -26.87 -5.32
CA THR A 47 27.15 -25.44 -5.07
C THR A 47 28.48 -24.82 -4.68
N ARG A 48 29.34 -24.64 -5.68
CA ARG A 48 30.70 -24.11 -5.54
C ARG A 48 31.15 -23.37 -6.80
N LEU A 49 32.11 -22.47 -6.61
CA LEU A 49 32.69 -21.64 -7.67
C LEU A 49 34.23 -21.70 -7.61
N CYS A 50 34.87 -21.49 -8.74
CA CYS A 50 36.29 -21.17 -8.81
C CYS A 50 36.48 -19.94 -9.68
N LYS A 51 37.30 -18.97 -9.18
CA LYS A 51 37.66 -17.76 -9.90
C LYS A 51 39.15 -17.83 -10.29
N ASN A 52 39.46 -17.61 -11.56
CA ASN A 52 40.83 -17.51 -12.02
C ASN A 52 41.41 -16.13 -11.64
N LYS A 53 42.61 -16.11 -11.05
CA LYS A 53 43.29 -14.88 -10.60
C LYS A 53 43.83 -14.04 -11.75
N LYS A 54 44.05 -14.63 -12.95
CA LYS A 54 44.75 -13.98 -14.08
C LYS A 54 43.77 -13.29 -15.05
N ASP A 55 42.65 -13.95 -15.36
CA ASP A 55 41.72 -13.52 -16.40
C ASP A 55 40.30 -13.32 -15.90
N ASP A 56 40.07 -13.40 -14.59
CA ASP A 56 38.78 -13.24 -13.91
C ASP A 56 37.69 -14.21 -14.41
N THR A 57 38.05 -15.30 -15.09
CA THR A 57 37.10 -16.30 -15.52
C THR A 57 36.55 -17.13 -14.35
N TRP A 58 35.28 -17.51 -14.45
CA TRP A 58 34.60 -18.29 -13.41
C TRP A 58 34.25 -19.69 -13.92
N ASN A 59 34.43 -20.68 -13.06
CA ASN A 59 33.90 -22.03 -13.22
C ASN A 59 32.98 -22.37 -12.05
N TYR A 60 32.04 -23.29 -12.25
CA TYR A 60 31.05 -23.68 -11.25
C TYR A 60 30.85 -25.19 -11.25
N GLY A 61 30.22 -25.69 -10.20
CA GLY A 61 29.84 -27.08 -10.08
C GLY A 61 31.01 -28.04 -10.14
N GLU A 62 30.92 -29.05 -10.99
CA GLU A 62 31.97 -30.05 -11.17
C GLU A 62 33.26 -29.46 -11.77
N ASP A 63 33.19 -28.42 -12.57
CA ASP A 63 34.33 -27.73 -13.17
C ASP A 63 35.07 -26.81 -12.19
N ALA A 64 34.62 -26.75 -10.96
CA ALA A 64 35.20 -26.00 -9.85
C ALA A 64 35.70 -26.90 -8.69
N PRO A 65 36.66 -27.81 -8.93
CA PRO A 65 37.22 -28.63 -7.86
C PRO A 65 38.16 -27.82 -6.95
N ALA A 66 38.31 -28.26 -5.71
CA ALA A 66 39.17 -27.57 -4.72
C ALA A 66 40.66 -27.57 -5.07
N ASP A 67 41.10 -28.54 -5.85
CA ASP A 67 42.50 -28.79 -6.25
C ASP A 67 42.84 -28.29 -7.65
N LYS A 68 42.07 -27.32 -8.19
CA LYS A 68 42.22 -26.81 -9.57
C LYS A 68 43.58 -26.12 -9.83
N GLY A 69 44.37 -25.81 -8.78
CA GLY A 69 45.70 -25.21 -8.86
C GLY A 69 45.78 -23.81 -8.25
N GLU A 70 47.00 -23.32 -8.04
CA GLU A 70 47.31 -22.08 -7.31
C GLU A 70 46.76 -20.80 -7.98
N ASP A 71 46.49 -20.85 -9.29
CA ASP A 71 45.92 -19.74 -10.05
C ASP A 71 44.43 -19.58 -9.84
N TRP A 72 43.78 -20.47 -9.11
CA TRP A 72 42.33 -20.48 -8.90
C TRP A 72 42.02 -20.23 -7.43
N ILE A 73 40.98 -19.44 -7.20
CA ILE A 73 40.36 -19.22 -5.87
C ILE A 73 39.13 -20.15 -5.81
N PHE A 74 39.17 -21.10 -4.88
CA PHE A 74 38.03 -22.00 -4.61
C PHE A 74 37.09 -21.35 -3.63
N ILE A 75 35.77 -21.36 -3.92
CA ILE A 75 34.74 -20.70 -3.17
C ILE A 75 33.56 -21.66 -2.96
N ARG A 76 33.18 -21.85 -1.71
CA ARG A 76 32.03 -22.67 -1.30
C ARG A 76 31.34 -22.05 -0.07
N ASP A 77 30.26 -22.63 0.39
CA ASP A 77 29.53 -22.27 1.62
C ASP A 77 29.04 -20.80 1.64
N PHE A 78 28.87 -20.17 0.49
CA PHE A 78 28.41 -18.78 0.38
C PHE A 78 26.91 -18.58 0.72
N LEU A 79 26.15 -19.66 0.97
CA LEU A 79 24.79 -19.60 1.49
C LEU A 79 24.71 -19.70 3.02
N VAL A 80 25.80 -20.16 3.67
CA VAL A 80 25.87 -20.31 5.14
C VAL A 80 25.90 -18.90 5.77
N ASP A 81 25.13 -18.69 6.81
CA ASP A 81 25.00 -17.41 7.52
C ASP A 81 24.84 -16.18 6.58
N TYR A 82 24.03 -16.36 5.52
CA TYR A 82 23.89 -15.42 4.41
C TYR A 82 23.50 -14.01 4.87
N GLU A 83 22.61 -13.90 5.84
CA GLU A 83 22.10 -12.61 6.34
C GLU A 83 23.05 -11.97 7.35
N LYS A 84 23.73 -12.78 8.17
CA LYS A 84 24.63 -12.29 9.22
C LYS A 84 25.98 -11.85 8.68
N GLU A 85 26.47 -12.56 7.68
CA GLU A 85 27.77 -12.35 7.07
C GLU A 85 27.62 -12.08 5.55
N PRO A 86 27.51 -10.84 5.12
CA PRO A 86 27.25 -10.50 3.71
C PRO A 86 28.45 -10.76 2.80
N THR A 87 29.65 -10.96 3.36
CA THR A 87 30.89 -11.21 2.61
C THR A 87 31.51 -12.53 2.99
N LEU A 88 32.25 -13.12 2.05
CA LEU A 88 33.02 -14.35 2.22
C LEU A 88 34.47 -14.11 1.84
N ALA A 89 35.39 -14.47 2.73
CA ALA A 89 36.84 -14.41 2.45
C ALA A 89 37.33 -15.71 1.83
N ALA A 90 37.93 -15.65 0.65
CA ALA A 90 38.56 -16.77 -0.02
C ALA A 90 39.80 -16.35 -0.82
N GLY A 91 40.88 -17.14 -0.77
CA GLY A 91 42.09 -16.90 -1.53
C GLY A 91 42.73 -15.51 -1.27
N GLY A 92 42.54 -14.92 -0.09
CA GLY A 92 43.04 -13.57 0.27
C GLY A 92 42.22 -12.41 -0.29
N GLN A 93 41.05 -12.70 -0.88
CA GLN A 93 40.09 -11.70 -1.37
C GLN A 93 38.76 -11.83 -0.60
N SER A 94 38.04 -10.71 -0.52
CA SER A 94 36.69 -10.68 0.02
C SER A 94 35.68 -10.58 -1.12
N PHE A 95 34.62 -11.40 -1.06
CA PHE A 95 33.56 -11.48 -2.07
C PHE A 95 32.21 -11.21 -1.41
N GLU A 96 31.34 -10.46 -2.07
CA GLU A 96 29.96 -10.33 -1.65
C GLU A 96 29.19 -11.64 -1.94
N LYS A 97 28.58 -12.23 -0.92
CA LYS A 97 27.81 -13.49 -1.07
C LYS A 97 26.68 -13.36 -2.10
N LYS A 98 26.06 -12.20 -2.19
CA LYS A 98 25.05 -11.88 -3.20
C LYS A 98 25.58 -12.03 -4.63
N GLU A 99 26.74 -11.49 -4.93
CA GLU A 99 27.32 -11.59 -6.27
C GLU A 99 27.80 -13.03 -6.59
N LEU A 100 28.31 -13.73 -5.57
CA LEU A 100 28.64 -15.17 -5.72
C LEU A 100 27.39 -16.00 -6.03
N LEU A 101 26.29 -15.73 -5.35
CA LEU A 101 25.01 -16.38 -5.60
C LEU A 101 24.52 -16.14 -7.01
N PHE A 102 24.56 -14.90 -7.48
CA PHE A 102 24.12 -14.51 -8.80
C PHE A 102 24.97 -15.14 -9.90
N GLU A 103 26.30 -15.18 -9.71
CA GLU A 103 27.24 -15.83 -10.62
C GLU A 103 26.95 -17.33 -10.72
N PHE A 104 26.74 -18.01 -9.57
CA PHE A 104 26.45 -19.44 -9.54
C PHE A 104 25.12 -19.78 -10.23
N ILE A 105 24.03 -19.05 -9.88
CA ILE A 105 22.72 -19.32 -10.47
C ILE A 105 22.73 -19.01 -11.97
N SER A 106 23.30 -17.89 -12.40
CA SER A 106 23.38 -17.53 -13.81
C SER A 106 24.05 -18.61 -14.65
N ARG A 107 25.20 -19.09 -14.18
CA ARG A 107 25.95 -20.14 -14.90
C ARG A 107 25.25 -21.47 -14.88
N SER A 108 24.65 -21.87 -13.77
CA SER A 108 23.93 -23.13 -13.67
C SER A 108 22.68 -23.15 -14.54
N LEU A 109 21.97 -22.01 -14.68
CA LEU A 109 20.84 -21.88 -15.59
C LEU A 109 21.22 -21.97 -17.08
N GLU A 110 22.50 -21.73 -17.43
CA GLU A 110 22.98 -21.95 -18.83
C GLU A 110 22.89 -23.40 -19.24
N LEU A 111 22.83 -24.37 -18.30
CA LEU A 111 22.57 -25.77 -18.63
C LEU A 111 21.24 -25.94 -19.37
N LEU A 112 20.23 -25.11 -19.12
CA LEU A 112 18.96 -25.14 -19.84
C LEU A 112 19.13 -24.94 -21.33
N LYS A 113 20.09 -24.13 -21.79
CA LYS A 113 20.36 -23.87 -23.22
C LYS A 113 20.77 -25.13 -23.99
N ARG A 114 21.33 -26.15 -23.31
CA ARG A 114 21.70 -27.42 -23.92
C ARG A 114 20.49 -28.27 -24.26
N TYR A 115 19.43 -28.17 -23.46
CA TYR A 115 18.18 -28.89 -23.66
C TYR A 115 17.19 -28.08 -24.49
N TYR A 116 17.24 -26.76 -24.34
CA TYR A 116 16.34 -25.78 -24.95
C TYR A 116 17.15 -24.61 -25.53
N PRO A 117 17.79 -24.75 -26.71
CA PRO A 117 18.69 -23.73 -27.27
C PRO A 117 18.04 -22.36 -27.49
N HIS A 118 16.73 -22.32 -27.78
CA HIS A 118 15.94 -21.10 -27.96
C HIS A 118 14.97 -20.87 -26.79
N GLY A 119 15.23 -21.50 -25.63
CA GLY A 119 14.41 -21.36 -24.43
C GLY A 119 14.66 -20.06 -23.70
N ARG A 120 13.59 -19.42 -23.29
CA ARG A 120 13.61 -18.26 -22.37
C ARG A 120 12.88 -18.64 -21.09
N VAL A 121 13.51 -18.41 -19.94
CA VAL A 121 12.85 -18.61 -18.64
C VAL A 121 11.78 -17.54 -18.45
N GLU A 122 10.54 -17.97 -18.37
CA GLU A 122 9.36 -17.12 -18.13
C GLU A 122 8.94 -17.17 -16.68
N TRP A 123 8.93 -18.38 -16.08
CA TRP A 123 8.63 -18.59 -14.66
C TRP A 123 9.77 -19.34 -13.99
N LEU A 124 10.17 -18.86 -12.83
CA LEU A 124 11.25 -19.46 -12.04
C LEU A 124 10.82 -19.57 -10.58
N THR A 125 10.74 -20.79 -10.07
CA THR A 125 10.51 -21.04 -8.64
C THR A 125 11.78 -21.56 -8.00
N PHE A 126 12.30 -20.83 -7.04
CA PHE A 126 13.36 -21.29 -6.16
C PHE A 126 12.78 -22.12 -5.03
N THR A 127 13.51 -23.16 -4.61
CA THR A 127 13.19 -23.94 -3.40
C THR A 127 14.47 -24.22 -2.62
N ALA A 128 14.38 -24.18 -1.32
CA ALA A 128 15.44 -24.56 -0.39
C ALA A 128 14.82 -25.04 0.93
N ARG A 129 15.65 -25.56 1.85
CA ARG A 129 15.18 -25.99 3.16
C ARG A 129 14.69 -24.82 4.01
N ASP A 130 15.44 -23.71 4.00
CA ASP A 130 15.10 -22.46 4.68
C ASP A 130 15.63 -21.23 3.95
N TYR A 131 14.98 -20.07 4.15
CA TYR A 131 15.35 -18.81 3.54
C TYR A 131 15.36 -17.68 4.57
N PRO A 132 16.53 -17.09 4.87
CA PRO A 132 16.57 -15.81 5.54
C PRO A 132 15.97 -14.71 4.64
N LYS A 133 15.37 -13.68 5.24
CA LYS A 133 14.67 -12.61 4.52
C LYS A 133 15.55 -11.97 3.44
N LYS A 134 16.81 -11.72 3.76
CA LYS A 134 17.76 -11.13 2.81
C LYS A 134 17.97 -11.98 1.56
N LEU A 135 18.01 -13.29 1.69
CA LEU A 135 18.15 -14.20 0.55
C LEU A 135 16.91 -14.15 -0.36
N ILE A 136 15.71 -14.05 0.23
CA ILE A 136 14.47 -13.87 -0.54
C ILE A 136 14.53 -12.60 -1.38
N GLU A 137 14.90 -11.47 -0.78
CA GLU A 137 15.02 -10.17 -1.46
C GLU A 137 16.03 -10.25 -2.63
N ASP A 138 17.20 -10.84 -2.40
CA ASP A 138 18.24 -10.96 -3.41
C ASP A 138 17.85 -11.90 -4.56
N LEU A 139 17.13 -13.00 -4.29
CA LEU A 139 16.63 -13.90 -5.34
C LEU A 139 15.53 -13.24 -6.19
N LEU A 140 14.67 -12.42 -5.60
CA LEU A 140 13.67 -11.65 -6.35
C LEU A 140 14.34 -10.59 -7.23
N GLU A 141 15.37 -9.90 -6.73
CA GLU A 141 16.18 -8.97 -7.52
C GLU A 141 16.91 -9.70 -8.67
N PHE A 142 17.45 -10.88 -8.41
CA PHE A 142 18.09 -11.71 -9.42
C PHE A 142 17.15 -12.01 -10.59
N GLY A 143 15.88 -12.34 -10.30
CA GLY A 143 14.87 -12.54 -11.34
C GLY A 143 14.72 -11.31 -12.25
N THR A 144 14.74 -10.13 -11.69
CA THR A 144 14.69 -8.87 -12.44
C THR A 144 15.94 -8.69 -13.32
N ARG A 145 17.14 -9.02 -12.82
CA ARG A 145 18.40 -9.00 -13.60
C ARG A 145 18.37 -9.99 -14.78
N LEU A 146 17.69 -11.14 -14.63
CA LEU A 146 17.48 -12.10 -15.72
C LEU A 146 16.42 -11.65 -16.74
N GLY A 147 15.72 -10.54 -16.50
CA GLY A 147 14.64 -10.05 -17.34
C GLY A 147 13.34 -10.87 -17.21
N ILE A 148 13.15 -11.56 -16.08
CA ILE A 148 11.90 -12.22 -15.73
C ILE A 148 10.92 -11.17 -15.18
N ALA A 149 9.66 -11.22 -15.60
CA ALA A 149 8.67 -10.26 -15.18
C ALA A 149 8.44 -10.31 -13.66
N PRO A 150 8.18 -9.15 -12.99
CA PRO A 150 7.82 -9.14 -11.60
C PRO A 150 6.62 -10.06 -11.31
N GLY A 151 6.71 -10.85 -10.24
CA GLY A 151 5.68 -11.84 -9.88
C GLY A 151 5.84 -13.23 -10.57
N CYS A 152 6.68 -13.36 -11.60
CA CYS A 152 7.01 -14.64 -12.22
C CYS A 152 8.20 -15.36 -11.57
N VAL A 153 8.82 -14.74 -10.57
CA VAL A 153 9.80 -15.40 -9.67
C VAL A 153 9.10 -15.74 -8.37
N LYS A 154 9.18 -17.01 -7.97
CA LYS A 154 8.60 -17.53 -6.74
C LYS A 154 9.67 -18.15 -5.86
N ILE A 155 9.46 -18.10 -4.55
CA ILE A 155 10.36 -18.65 -3.55
C ILE A 155 9.53 -19.47 -2.58
N GLN A 156 9.91 -20.71 -2.36
CA GLN A 156 9.18 -21.63 -1.49
C GLN A 156 10.13 -22.59 -0.79
N LYS A 157 9.75 -23.08 0.40
CA LYS A 157 10.51 -24.11 1.09
C LYS A 157 10.31 -25.50 0.48
N HIS A 158 11.18 -26.45 0.84
CA HIS A 158 11.09 -27.84 0.42
C HIS A 158 9.72 -28.45 0.70
N VAL A 159 9.08 -28.08 1.81
CA VAL A 159 7.73 -28.56 2.15
C VAL A 159 6.70 -28.17 1.11
N ALA A 160 6.69 -26.91 0.64
CA ALA A 160 5.78 -26.47 -0.42
C ALA A 160 6.09 -27.16 -1.77
N SER A 161 7.36 -27.39 -2.06
CA SER A 161 7.77 -28.14 -3.24
C SER A 161 7.29 -29.59 -3.18
N TYR A 162 7.38 -30.23 -2.01
CA TYR A 162 6.83 -31.56 -1.80
C TYR A 162 5.30 -31.60 -2.00
N GLU A 163 4.58 -30.64 -1.45
CA GLU A 163 3.12 -30.52 -1.64
C GLU A 163 2.75 -30.38 -3.12
N ASN A 164 3.40 -29.48 -3.85
CA ASN A 164 3.18 -29.29 -5.27
C ASN A 164 3.53 -30.56 -6.06
N TYR A 165 4.65 -31.22 -5.72
CA TYR A 165 5.02 -32.48 -6.36
C TYR A 165 3.96 -33.56 -6.15
N ALA A 166 3.56 -33.81 -4.90
CA ALA A 166 2.62 -34.86 -4.54
C ALA A 166 1.24 -34.66 -5.17
N LEU A 167 0.73 -33.44 -5.17
CA LEU A 167 -0.61 -33.10 -5.68
C LEU A 167 -0.69 -33.04 -7.22
N CYS A 168 0.43 -32.82 -7.89
CA CYS A 168 0.52 -32.91 -9.36
C CYS A 168 0.66 -34.34 -9.87
N GLN A 169 0.86 -35.34 -8.99
CA GLN A 169 0.86 -36.74 -9.36
C GLN A 169 -0.57 -37.27 -9.62
N PRO A 170 -0.73 -38.45 -10.25
CA PRO A 170 -2.03 -39.11 -10.41
C PRO A 170 -2.77 -39.26 -9.08
N LYS A 171 -4.09 -39.04 -9.09
CA LYS A 171 -4.95 -39.02 -7.88
C LYS A 171 -4.87 -40.29 -7.03
N GLU A 172 -4.53 -41.41 -7.62
CA GLU A 172 -4.35 -42.69 -6.93
C GLU A 172 -3.19 -42.66 -5.92
N LEU A 173 -2.18 -41.80 -6.17
CA LEU A 173 -1.01 -41.67 -5.29
C LEU A 173 -1.32 -40.84 -4.04
N TRP A 174 -2.32 -39.98 -4.08
CA TRP A 174 -2.74 -39.17 -2.95
C TRP A 174 -4.24 -39.34 -2.62
N SER A 175 -4.72 -40.59 -2.77
CA SER A 175 -6.08 -40.97 -2.39
C SER A 175 -6.33 -40.85 -0.86
N HIS A 176 -5.29 -41.00 -0.06
CA HIS A 176 -5.24 -40.70 1.37
C HIS A 176 -4.10 -39.70 1.63
N ASP A 177 -3.66 -39.58 2.86
CA ASP A 177 -2.53 -38.74 3.21
C ASP A 177 -1.23 -39.25 2.53
N VAL A 178 -0.24 -38.37 2.45
CA VAL A 178 1.05 -38.67 1.81
C VAL A 178 2.17 -38.39 2.80
N GLY A 179 3.21 -39.21 2.80
CA GLY A 179 4.38 -39.06 3.68
C GLY A 179 5.66 -38.82 2.89
N LEU A 180 6.55 -38.01 3.43
CA LEU A 180 7.91 -37.80 2.93
C LEU A 180 8.89 -38.04 4.07
N PHE A 181 9.83 -38.95 3.87
CA PHE A 181 11.03 -39.05 4.72
C PHE A 181 12.19 -38.36 3.96
N GLU A 182 12.85 -37.44 4.64
CA GLU A 182 14.07 -36.81 4.19
C GLU A 182 15.20 -37.20 5.11
N TYR A 183 16.31 -37.74 4.57
CA TYR A 183 17.44 -38.19 5.36
C TYR A 183 18.76 -37.71 4.76
N ASP A 184 19.35 -36.71 5.40
CA ASP A 184 20.57 -36.05 4.99
C ASP A 184 21.53 -35.79 6.19
N GLU A 185 22.47 -34.88 5.99
CA GLU A 185 23.47 -34.51 7.01
C GLU A 185 22.86 -33.89 8.26
N ASP A 186 21.64 -33.40 8.23
CA ASP A 186 20.89 -32.86 9.37
C ASP A 186 20.13 -33.97 10.15
N GLY A 187 20.15 -35.21 9.62
CA GLY A 187 19.42 -36.35 10.17
C GLY A 187 18.13 -36.68 9.47
N LEU A 188 17.35 -37.59 10.05
CA LEU A 188 16.06 -38.01 9.50
C LEU A 188 14.96 -37.08 9.92
N SER A 189 14.12 -36.69 8.98
CA SER A 189 12.85 -35.98 9.21
C SER A 189 11.69 -36.69 8.51
N TYR A 190 10.46 -36.41 8.96
CA TYR A 190 9.23 -36.89 8.32
C TYR A 190 8.24 -35.76 8.15
N CYS A 191 7.81 -35.51 6.93
CA CYS A 191 6.75 -34.57 6.60
C CYS A 191 5.45 -35.32 6.24
N HIS A 192 4.39 -35.05 6.98
CA HIS A 192 3.07 -35.63 6.79
C HIS A 192 2.16 -34.64 6.08
N LEU A 193 1.64 -35.01 4.93
CA LEU A 193 0.71 -34.22 4.14
C LEU A 193 -0.71 -34.70 4.36
N THR A 194 -1.54 -33.88 4.99
CA THR A 194 -2.96 -34.13 5.25
C THR A 194 -3.81 -33.42 4.21
N ILE A 195 -4.76 -34.14 3.59
CA ILE A 195 -5.62 -33.62 2.54
C ILE A 195 -7.07 -33.60 2.98
N ASN A 196 -7.59 -32.41 3.25
CA ASN A 196 -9.02 -32.23 3.62
C ASN A 196 -9.88 -32.10 2.37
N ARG A 197 -10.52 -33.20 1.99
CA ARG A 197 -11.38 -33.31 0.78
C ARG A 197 -12.82 -32.88 1.00
N ARG A 198 -13.20 -32.52 2.24
CA ARG A 198 -14.56 -32.08 2.58
C ARG A 198 -14.84 -30.64 2.18
N ARG A 199 -13.82 -29.93 1.69
CA ARG A 199 -13.90 -28.52 1.25
C ARG A 199 -13.66 -28.38 -0.25
N SER A 200 -14.19 -27.33 -0.82
CA SER A 200 -13.91 -26.91 -2.18
C SER A 200 -13.51 -25.43 -2.16
N PRO A 201 -12.25 -25.09 -2.50
CA PRO A 201 -11.14 -25.97 -2.84
C PRO A 201 -10.70 -26.84 -1.66
N MET A 202 -10.06 -27.99 -1.94
CA MET A 202 -9.50 -28.86 -0.89
C MET A 202 -8.41 -28.11 -0.13
N VAL A 203 -8.35 -28.33 1.20
CA VAL A 203 -7.28 -27.75 2.03
C VAL A 203 -6.22 -28.82 2.29
N VAL A 204 -5.00 -28.45 1.99
CA VAL A 204 -3.82 -29.30 2.20
C VAL A 204 -2.96 -28.63 3.26
N SER A 205 -2.53 -29.41 4.24
CA SER A 205 -1.64 -28.97 5.32
C SER A 205 -0.56 -29.99 5.57
N SER A 206 0.62 -29.53 5.90
CA SER A 206 1.78 -30.36 6.24
C SER A 206 2.17 -30.21 7.69
N THR A 207 2.78 -31.27 8.24
CA THR A 207 3.35 -31.28 9.59
C THR A 207 4.68 -32.01 9.53
N THR A 208 5.76 -31.38 9.96
CA THR A 208 7.10 -31.96 9.98
C THR A 208 7.46 -32.45 11.37
N LEU A 209 8.04 -33.63 11.45
CA LEU A 209 8.58 -34.23 12.66
C LEU A 209 10.10 -34.40 12.51
N ASP A 210 10.85 -33.89 13.46
CA ASP A 210 12.28 -34.18 13.57
C ASP A 210 12.48 -35.58 14.17
N LEU A 211 13.19 -36.43 13.47
CA LEU A 211 13.50 -37.80 13.83
C LEU A 211 15.01 -38.05 13.93
N SER A 212 15.80 -37.00 13.98
CA SER A 212 17.27 -37.03 14.07
C SER A 212 17.77 -37.78 15.30
N ALA A 213 16.95 -37.85 16.38
CA ALA A 213 17.23 -38.66 17.56
C ALA A 213 17.25 -40.19 17.29
N TYR A 214 16.55 -40.66 16.24
CA TYR A 214 16.57 -42.05 15.80
C TYR A 214 17.68 -42.34 14.81
N LEU A 215 17.85 -41.44 13.83
CA LEU A 215 18.86 -41.51 12.78
C LEU A 215 19.46 -40.12 12.57
N GLY A 216 20.64 -39.89 13.12
CA GLY A 216 21.40 -38.68 13.00
C GLY A 216 22.08 -38.50 11.64
N GLY A 217 22.55 -37.29 11.34
CA GLY A 217 23.10 -36.94 10.04
C GLY A 217 24.36 -37.69 9.60
N GLU A 218 25.14 -38.21 10.56
CA GLU A 218 26.34 -38.99 10.25
C GLU A 218 26.08 -40.51 10.31
N ASP A 219 24.88 -40.94 10.76
CA ASP A 219 24.59 -42.38 11.00
C ASP A 219 24.61 -43.17 9.69
N TYR A 220 24.14 -42.63 8.59
CA TYR A 220 24.15 -43.34 7.29
C TYR A 220 25.56 -43.55 6.72
N LYS A 221 26.57 -42.80 7.21
CA LYS A 221 27.98 -42.96 6.84
C LYS A 221 28.73 -43.93 7.81
N THR A 222 28.27 -44.04 9.04
CA THR A 222 29.00 -44.66 10.12
C THR A 222 28.39 -45.98 10.63
N LEU A 223 27.06 -46.11 10.59
CA LEU A 223 26.37 -47.29 11.07
C LEU A 223 26.35 -48.45 10.05
N ALA A 224 26.38 -49.68 10.54
CA ALA A 224 26.21 -50.83 9.65
C ALA A 224 24.78 -50.89 9.07
N PRO A 225 24.61 -51.33 7.79
CA PRO A 225 23.33 -51.43 7.12
C PRO A 225 22.22 -52.13 7.90
N PRO A 226 22.44 -53.24 8.62
CA PRO A 226 21.41 -53.91 9.45
C PRO A 226 20.91 -53.03 10.62
N GLU A 227 21.76 -52.20 11.19
CA GLU A 227 21.41 -51.33 12.32
C GLU A 227 20.61 -50.12 11.81
N LEU A 228 20.98 -49.54 10.62
CA LEU A 228 20.19 -48.54 9.96
C LEU A 228 18.77 -49.04 9.64
N ASP A 229 18.67 -50.23 9.07
CA ASP A 229 17.39 -50.86 8.70
C ASP A 229 16.51 -51.09 9.93
N ARG A 230 17.12 -51.54 11.07
CA ARG A 230 16.43 -51.75 12.33
C ARG A 230 15.87 -50.43 12.91
N ARG A 231 16.70 -49.39 13.01
CA ARG A 231 16.28 -48.08 13.55
C ARG A 231 15.21 -47.45 12.69
N PHE A 232 15.36 -47.50 11.36
CA PHE A 232 14.35 -47.00 10.46
C PHE A 232 13.04 -47.79 10.54
N LEU A 233 13.09 -49.09 10.75
CA LEU A 233 11.90 -49.93 10.98
C LEU A 233 11.13 -49.49 12.22
N ASP A 234 11.83 -49.13 13.30
CA ASP A 234 11.20 -48.65 14.53
C ASP A 234 10.53 -47.27 14.29
N VAL A 235 11.16 -46.35 13.53
CA VAL A 235 10.56 -45.10 13.07
C VAL A 235 9.29 -45.36 12.25
N ILE A 236 9.32 -46.28 11.29
CA ILE A 236 8.16 -46.61 10.46
C ILE A 236 6.97 -47.07 11.30
N LYS A 237 7.22 -47.95 12.31
CA LYS A 237 6.16 -48.42 13.21
C LYS A 237 5.54 -47.30 14.01
N GLU A 238 6.35 -46.40 14.54
CA GLU A 238 5.90 -45.27 15.35
C GLU A 238 5.14 -44.25 14.51
N VAL A 239 5.73 -43.80 13.41
CA VAL A 239 5.20 -42.70 12.59
C VAL A 239 4.02 -43.15 11.73
N LEU A 240 4.07 -44.33 11.14
CA LEU A 240 3.08 -44.79 10.15
C LEU A 240 2.04 -45.75 10.71
N GLY A 241 2.27 -46.29 11.92
CA GLY A 241 1.43 -47.37 12.47
C GLY A 241 -0.04 -47.02 12.65
N LYS A 242 -0.36 -45.76 12.90
CA LYS A 242 -1.73 -45.27 13.15
C LYS A 242 -2.25 -44.32 12.05
N ARG A 243 -1.50 -44.13 10.95
CA ARG A 243 -1.82 -43.16 9.91
C ARG A 243 -2.23 -43.83 8.63
N ASN A 244 -3.28 -43.32 7.98
CA ASN A 244 -3.74 -43.83 6.70
C ASN A 244 -3.05 -43.06 5.56
N VAL A 245 -1.88 -43.56 5.15
CA VAL A 245 -1.01 -42.97 4.14
C VAL A 245 -1.05 -43.83 2.89
N SER A 246 -1.32 -43.24 1.73
CA SER A 246 -1.36 -43.93 0.43
C SER A 246 0.01 -44.05 -0.23
N THR A 247 0.85 -43.03 -0.06
CA THR A 247 2.17 -42.96 -0.72
C THR A 247 3.22 -42.40 0.23
N ILE A 248 4.43 -42.92 0.13
CA ILE A 248 5.60 -42.45 0.88
C ILE A 248 6.70 -42.15 -0.14
N TYR A 249 7.29 -40.97 -0.02
CA TYR A 249 8.50 -40.57 -0.74
C TYR A 249 9.69 -40.61 0.18
N LEU A 250 10.83 -41.08 -0.33
CA LEU A 250 12.12 -41.11 0.35
C LEU A 250 13.09 -40.22 -0.47
N VAL A 251 13.65 -39.19 0.17
CA VAL A 251 14.61 -38.26 -0.44
C VAL A 251 15.82 -38.09 0.48
N GLY A 252 16.92 -37.63 -0.11
CA GLY A 252 18.16 -37.38 0.61
C GLY A 252 19.18 -38.50 0.49
N ARG A 253 20.45 -38.17 0.77
CA ARG A 253 21.60 -39.04 0.55
C ARG A 253 21.58 -40.25 1.42
N GLY A 254 21.01 -40.17 2.62
CA GLY A 254 20.86 -41.29 3.53
C GLY A 254 20.09 -42.47 2.92
N PHE A 255 19.25 -42.23 1.89
CA PHE A 255 18.52 -43.26 1.15
C PHE A 255 19.16 -43.68 -0.17
N SER A 256 20.35 -43.16 -0.50
CA SER A 256 21.02 -43.50 -1.76
C SER A 256 21.59 -44.90 -1.82
N GLU A 257 21.88 -45.50 -0.68
CA GLU A 257 22.44 -46.85 -0.57
C GLU A 257 21.37 -47.89 -0.25
N SER A 258 21.63 -49.16 -0.69
CA SER A 258 20.70 -50.30 -0.53
C SER A 258 20.82 -50.97 0.86
N TRP A 259 20.53 -50.21 1.94
CA TRP A 259 20.54 -50.73 3.29
C TRP A 259 19.15 -51.17 3.78
N MET A 260 18.07 -50.66 3.17
CA MET A 260 16.68 -50.93 3.56
C MET A 260 16.24 -52.30 3.07
N ASN A 261 16.09 -53.28 3.96
CA ASN A 261 15.63 -54.65 3.64
C ASN A 261 14.28 -54.96 4.25
N VAL A 262 14.18 -54.90 5.59
CA VAL A 262 12.96 -55.18 6.36
C VAL A 262 12.08 -53.95 6.43
N SER A 263 12.68 -52.80 6.67
CA SER A 263 11.97 -51.51 6.76
C SER A 263 11.20 -51.16 5.50
N ILE A 264 11.79 -51.37 4.31
CA ILE A 264 11.10 -51.05 3.03
C ILE A 264 9.87 -51.97 2.82
N LYS A 265 9.92 -53.23 3.21
CA LYS A 265 8.78 -54.15 3.10
C LYS A 265 7.64 -53.70 4.02
N GLN A 266 7.97 -53.31 5.24
CA GLN A 266 7.00 -52.79 6.23
C GLN A 266 6.41 -51.48 5.76
N MET A 267 7.22 -50.57 5.22
CA MET A 267 6.79 -49.28 4.69
C MET A 267 5.83 -49.44 3.52
N CYS A 268 6.14 -50.32 2.59
CA CYS A 268 5.34 -50.58 1.40
C CYS A 268 4.13 -51.51 1.63
N SER A 269 3.89 -51.95 2.86
CA SER A 269 2.69 -52.73 3.17
C SER A 269 1.43 -51.89 3.02
N ASN A 270 0.64 -52.15 1.97
CA ASN A 270 -0.55 -51.42 1.58
C ASN A 270 -0.29 -49.94 1.22
N ARG A 271 0.95 -49.55 0.84
CA ARG A 271 1.37 -48.23 0.46
C ARG A 271 2.29 -48.29 -0.76
N LYS A 272 2.33 -47.21 -1.55
CA LYS A 272 3.33 -47.06 -2.60
C LYS A 272 4.55 -46.32 -2.03
N GLY A 273 5.74 -46.82 -2.32
CA GLY A 273 7.01 -46.20 -1.90
C GLY A 273 7.81 -45.75 -3.11
N PHE A 274 8.36 -44.56 -3.06
CA PHE A 274 9.20 -43.99 -4.13
C PHE A 274 10.49 -43.44 -3.51
N ILE A 275 11.61 -43.73 -4.14
CA ILE A 275 12.92 -43.15 -3.79
C ILE A 275 13.34 -42.21 -4.93
N GLY A 276 13.72 -40.98 -4.61
CA GLY A 276 14.16 -40.00 -5.61
C GLY A 276 14.93 -38.86 -4.99
N GLN A 277 15.86 -38.27 -5.75
CA GLN A 277 16.76 -37.22 -5.25
C GLN A 277 16.36 -35.82 -5.72
N ASN A 278 15.46 -35.70 -6.70
CA ASN A 278 15.11 -34.42 -7.36
C ASN A 278 13.64 -34.02 -7.16
N LEU A 279 13.03 -34.50 -6.08
CA LEU A 279 11.63 -34.22 -5.78
C LEU A 279 11.37 -32.72 -5.58
N PHE A 280 12.26 -32.02 -4.88
CA PHE A 280 12.07 -30.61 -4.55
C PHE A 280 12.21 -29.71 -5.79
N SER A 281 13.22 -29.89 -6.62
CA SER A 281 13.35 -29.13 -7.87
C SER A 281 12.17 -29.38 -8.82
N LYS A 282 11.66 -30.63 -8.89
CA LYS A 282 10.44 -30.95 -9.67
C LYS A 282 9.20 -30.29 -9.08
N GLY A 283 9.05 -30.31 -7.76
CA GLY A 283 7.93 -29.65 -7.08
C GLY A 283 7.92 -28.15 -7.29
N ALA A 284 9.08 -27.51 -7.24
CA ALA A 284 9.24 -26.10 -7.60
C ALA A 284 8.88 -25.82 -9.07
N CYS A 285 9.25 -26.73 -9.97
CA CYS A 285 8.88 -26.64 -11.38
C CYS A 285 7.37 -26.79 -11.60
N TYR A 286 6.71 -27.69 -10.87
CA TYR A 286 5.25 -27.78 -10.89
C TYR A 286 4.58 -26.50 -10.39
N ASN A 287 5.14 -25.81 -9.38
CA ASN A 287 4.64 -24.50 -8.98
C ASN A 287 4.73 -23.49 -10.11
N SER A 288 5.89 -23.38 -10.79
CA SER A 288 6.05 -22.53 -11.98
C SER A 288 5.00 -22.82 -13.06
N MET A 289 4.71 -24.10 -13.29
CA MET A 289 3.69 -24.54 -14.26
C MET A 289 2.26 -24.14 -13.83
N LEU A 290 1.93 -24.32 -12.56
CA LEU A 290 0.61 -23.96 -12.02
C LEU A 290 0.37 -22.46 -12.11
N GLU A 291 1.36 -21.64 -11.77
CA GLU A 291 1.32 -20.18 -11.88
C GLU A 291 1.21 -19.71 -13.33
N ALA A 292 2.05 -20.27 -14.23
CA ALA A 292 2.07 -19.89 -15.64
C ALA A 292 0.74 -20.21 -16.35
N THR A 293 0.15 -21.36 -16.03
CA THR A 293 -1.09 -21.80 -16.70
C THR A 293 -2.34 -21.13 -16.16
N LYS A 294 -2.24 -20.34 -15.06
CA LYS A 294 -3.37 -19.70 -14.40
C LYS A 294 -4.60 -20.60 -14.40
N LYS A 295 -4.42 -21.87 -14.06
CA LYS A 295 -5.55 -22.78 -13.92
C LYS A 295 -6.41 -22.23 -12.79
N LYS A 296 -7.37 -21.37 -13.15
CA LYS A 296 -8.32 -20.65 -12.29
C LYS A 296 -9.12 -21.55 -11.34
N ASN A 297 -8.97 -22.85 -11.45
CA ASN A 297 -9.51 -23.87 -10.58
C ASN A 297 -8.36 -24.67 -9.98
N GLN A 298 -7.53 -24.04 -9.15
CA GLN A 298 -6.78 -24.83 -8.19
C GLN A 298 -7.80 -25.60 -7.34
N SER A 299 -7.82 -26.91 -7.51
CA SER A 299 -8.72 -27.79 -6.77
C SER A 299 -8.30 -27.89 -5.30
N PHE A 300 -7.20 -27.28 -4.91
CA PHE A 300 -6.65 -27.28 -3.55
C PHE A 300 -5.95 -25.96 -3.22
N ILE A 301 -5.89 -25.66 -1.92
CA ILE A 301 -5.06 -24.60 -1.34
C ILE A 301 -4.08 -25.31 -0.39
N ALA A 302 -2.79 -25.16 -0.68
CA ALA A 302 -1.72 -25.61 0.18
C ALA A 302 -1.46 -24.55 1.26
N LEU A 303 -1.35 -24.95 2.51
CA LEU A 303 -1.01 -24.09 3.65
C LEU A 303 0.30 -24.59 4.27
N CYS A 304 1.41 -24.19 3.67
CA CYS A 304 2.74 -24.40 4.22
C CYS A 304 3.19 -23.22 5.10
N ASP A 305 4.31 -23.39 5.79
CA ASP A 305 4.82 -22.40 6.75
C ASP A 305 5.14 -21.02 6.12
N GLU A 306 5.34 -20.93 4.79
CA GLU A 306 5.56 -19.67 4.08
C GLU A 306 4.28 -19.01 3.58
N MET A 307 3.16 -19.68 3.67
CA MET A 307 1.88 -19.14 3.22
C MET A 307 1.08 -18.61 4.37
N VAL A 308 0.48 -17.45 4.20
CA VAL A 308 -0.39 -16.88 5.23
C VAL A 308 -1.64 -17.77 5.38
N PRO A 309 -1.94 -18.29 6.60
CA PRO A 309 -3.01 -19.26 6.79
C PRO A 309 -4.40 -18.63 6.95
N VAL A 310 -4.50 -17.30 6.87
CA VAL A 310 -5.71 -16.53 7.13
C VAL A 310 -6.08 -15.63 5.95
N ASN A 311 -7.38 -15.39 5.78
CA ASN A 311 -7.85 -14.27 4.96
C ASN A 311 -7.97 -13.04 5.85
N ILE A 312 -7.44 -11.91 5.41
CA ILE A 312 -7.53 -10.62 6.11
C ILE A 312 -8.26 -9.65 5.21
N TYR A 313 -9.31 -9.02 5.73
CA TYR A 313 -10.11 -8.07 4.97
C TYR A 313 -10.68 -6.95 5.84
N LEU A 314 -11.11 -5.88 5.19
CA LEU A 314 -11.88 -4.81 5.78
C LEU A 314 -13.35 -4.90 5.32
N SER A 315 -14.26 -4.60 6.22
CA SER A 315 -15.66 -4.34 5.88
C SER A 315 -15.83 -2.83 5.69
N VAL A 316 -16.11 -2.41 4.46
CA VAL A 316 -16.25 -0.99 4.09
C VAL A 316 -17.58 -0.77 3.40
N CYS A 317 -18.14 0.44 3.54
CA CYS A 317 -19.36 0.84 2.87
C CYS A 317 -19.08 1.50 1.52
N ARG A 318 -19.77 1.09 0.49
CA ARG A 318 -19.86 1.80 -0.79
C ARG A 318 -21.32 2.09 -1.09
N GLY A 319 -21.72 3.33 -0.86
CA GLY A 319 -23.15 3.62 -0.81
C GLY A 319 -23.82 2.81 0.30
N ARG A 320 -24.94 2.18 -0.01
CA ARG A 320 -25.72 1.34 0.94
C ARG A 320 -25.22 -0.09 1.07
N GLU A 321 -24.20 -0.46 0.32
CA GLU A 321 -23.67 -1.82 0.30
C GLU A 321 -22.43 -1.94 1.17
N ASN A 322 -22.39 -3.00 1.98
CA ASN A 322 -21.17 -3.40 2.69
C ASN A 322 -20.33 -4.30 1.78
N LEU A 323 -19.12 -3.91 1.53
CA LEU A 323 -18.15 -4.63 0.70
C LEU A 323 -17.03 -5.19 1.57
N LYS A 324 -16.53 -6.35 1.18
CA LYS A 324 -15.29 -6.90 1.72
C LYS A 324 -14.13 -6.52 0.81
N VAL A 325 -13.17 -5.80 1.36
CA VAL A 325 -11.91 -5.49 0.67
C VAL A 325 -10.85 -6.42 1.20
N ASP A 326 -10.47 -7.40 0.39
CA ASP A 326 -9.44 -8.37 0.73
C ASP A 326 -8.06 -7.69 0.73
N LEU A 327 -7.36 -7.76 1.85
CA LEU A 327 -5.96 -7.33 1.99
C LEU A 327 -5.01 -8.51 1.86
N VAL A 328 -5.43 -9.69 2.32
CA VAL A 328 -4.65 -10.92 2.25
C VAL A 328 -5.57 -12.09 2.00
N LYS A 329 -5.18 -12.96 1.09
CA LYS A 329 -5.84 -14.25 0.85
C LYS A 329 -5.01 -15.37 1.43
N ALA A 330 -5.67 -16.29 2.13
CA ALA A 330 -5.01 -17.50 2.64
C ALA A 330 -4.34 -18.26 1.48
N GLY A 331 -3.13 -18.73 1.70
CA GLY A 331 -2.29 -19.35 0.68
C GLY A 331 -1.47 -18.36 -0.15
N SER A 332 -1.47 -17.07 0.19
CA SER A 332 -0.55 -16.09 -0.40
C SER A 332 0.84 -16.20 0.25
N ASP A 333 1.87 -16.02 -0.56
CA ASP A 333 3.25 -15.90 -0.09
C ASP A 333 3.39 -14.64 0.76
N TRP A 334 3.80 -14.74 2.01
CA TRP A 334 3.88 -13.61 2.94
C TRP A 334 4.75 -12.45 2.42
N TYR A 335 5.82 -12.75 1.69
CA TYR A 335 6.76 -11.76 1.15
C TYR A 335 6.26 -11.03 -0.11
N ASN A 336 5.16 -11.49 -0.73
CA ASN A 336 4.58 -10.93 -1.95
C ASN A 336 3.30 -10.12 -1.73
N ILE A 337 2.86 -9.96 -0.49
CA ILE A 337 1.65 -9.20 -0.18
C ILE A 337 1.90 -7.72 -0.43
N ARG A 338 1.07 -7.10 -1.29
CA ARG A 338 1.17 -5.69 -1.71
C ARG A 338 -0.17 -4.97 -1.72
N GLU A 339 -1.22 -5.67 -1.33
CA GLU A 339 -2.56 -5.10 -1.34
C GLU A 339 -2.67 -3.99 -0.30
N SER A 340 -3.38 -2.94 -0.67
CA SER A 340 -3.69 -1.82 0.20
C SER A 340 -5.16 -1.44 0.08
N ALA A 341 -5.70 -0.79 1.10
CA ALA A 341 -7.05 -0.26 1.08
C ALA A 341 -7.04 1.20 1.52
N GLU A 342 -7.82 2.03 0.84
CA GLU A 342 -8.09 3.39 1.26
C GLU A 342 -9.56 3.55 1.65
N PHE A 343 -9.77 4.15 2.81
CA PHE A 343 -11.11 4.37 3.36
C PHE A 343 -11.16 5.66 4.16
N ILE A 344 -12.36 6.17 4.34
CA ILE A 344 -12.66 7.37 5.11
C ILE A 344 -13.32 6.95 6.42
N LEU A 345 -12.87 7.52 7.53
CA LEU A 345 -13.46 7.30 8.85
C LEU A 345 -14.78 8.07 8.99
N ASP A 346 -15.85 7.39 9.39
CA ASP A 346 -17.16 7.99 9.65
C ASP A 346 -17.64 7.63 11.06
N GLY A 347 -17.50 8.56 11.99
CA GLY A 347 -17.92 8.41 13.38
C GLY A 347 -17.11 7.39 14.19
N THR A 348 -15.90 7.06 13.77
CA THR A 348 -15.03 6.10 14.44
C THR A 348 -13.56 6.50 14.36
N ASP A 349 -12.80 6.14 15.37
CA ASP A 349 -11.34 6.17 15.42
C ASP A 349 -10.73 4.76 15.38
N THR A 350 -11.57 3.75 15.26
CA THR A 350 -11.16 2.35 15.32
C THR A 350 -11.50 1.62 14.03
N VAL A 351 -10.51 0.94 13.47
CA VAL A 351 -10.63 0.15 12.24
C VAL A 351 -10.76 -1.32 12.60
N PRO A 352 -11.91 -1.98 12.33
CA PRO A 352 -12.08 -3.40 12.57
C PRO A 352 -11.37 -4.22 11.47
N LEU A 353 -10.27 -4.87 11.81
CA LEU A 353 -9.58 -5.79 10.93
C LEU A 353 -10.18 -7.20 11.09
N HIS A 354 -10.77 -7.71 10.03
CA HIS A 354 -11.36 -9.05 10.01
C HIS A 354 -10.30 -10.07 9.61
N VAL A 355 -10.13 -11.10 10.43
CA VAL A 355 -9.21 -12.20 10.20
C VAL A 355 -9.98 -13.51 10.22
N LEU A 356 -10.08 -14.15 9.07
CA LEU A 356 -10.76 -15.42 8.89
C LEU A 356 -9.73 -16.54 8.79
N ASP A 357 -9.64 -17.38 9.82
CA ASP A 357 -8.82 -18.59 9.78
C ASP A 357 -9.38 -19.57 8.74
N PHE A 358 -8.56 -19.84 7.73
CA PHE A 358 -8.99 -20.66 6.59
C PHE A 358 -9.19 -22.13 6.95
N VAL A 359 -8.45 -22.66 7.94
CA VAL A 359 -8.54 -24.06 8.36
C VAL A 359 -9.75 -24.29 9.25
N THR A 360 -9.92 -23.46 10.28
CA THR A 360 -10.99 -23.62 11.28
C THR A 360 -12.30 -22.96 10.86
N ASN A 361 -12.26 -22.05 9.88
CA ASN A 361 -13.38 -21.18 9.45
C ASN A 361 -13.93 -20.30 10.58
N LYS A 362 -13.07 -19.96 11.53
CA LYS A 362 -13.41 -19.03 12.61
C LYS A 362 -12.97 -17.64 12.21
N GLU A 363 -13.87 -16.70 12.35
CA GLU A 363 -13.60 -15.28 12.16
C GLU A 363 -13.27 -14.62 13.48
N LYS A 364 -12.28 -13.74 13.45
CA LYS A 364 -11.87 -12.88 14.55
C LYS A 364 -11.89 -11.44 14.08
N ILE A 365 -12.23 -10.50 14.95
CA ILE A 365 -12.15 -9.07 14.67
C ILE A 365 -11.10 -8.46 15.59
N ILE A 366 -10.12 -7.79 15.00
CA ILE A 366 -9.05 -7.09 15.69
C ILE A 366 -9.33 -5.59 15.59
N PRO A 367 -9.71 -4.92 16.69
CA PRO A 367 -9.90 -3.48 16.69
C PRO A 367 -8.56 -2.75 16.65
N LEU A 368 -8.33 -1.93 15.63
CA LEU A 368 -7.14 -1.11 15.47
C LEU A 368 -7.50 0.34 15.75
N THR A 369 -7.16 0.85 16.94
CA THR A 369 -7.49 2.22 17.34
C THR A 369 -6.41 3.19 16.87
N LEU A 370 -6.84 4.26 16.20
CA LEU A 370 -6.00 5.32 15.68
C LEU A 370 -5.88 6.45 16.72
N GLU A 371 -4.82 6.42 17.50
CA GLU A 371 -4.59 7.43 18.52
C GLU A 371 -4.22 8.79 17.91
N ASN A 372 -4.72 9.87 18.55
CA ASN A 372 -4.40 11.23 18.16
C ASN A 372 -4.70 11.53 16.68
N LEU A 373 -5.91 11.24 16.23
CA LEU A 373 -6.37 11.61 14.90
C LEU A 373 -6.21 13.12 14.64
N PRO A 374 -5.92 13.53 13.39
CA PRO A 374 -5.95 14.93 13.01
C PRO A 374 -7.32 15.54 13.32
N GLN A 375 -7.35 16.75 13.91
CA GLN A 375 -8.60 17.44 14.22
C GLN A 375 -9.23 17.96 12.92
N ARG A 376 -10.22 17.24 12.42
CA ARG A 376 -10.97 17.55 11.20
C ARG A 376 -12.46 17.23 11.41
N PRO A 377 -13.36 17.80 10.59
CA PRO A 377 -14.76 17.36 10.57
C PRO A 377 -14.89 15.86 10.33
N ASN A 378 -15.97 15.27 10.82
CA ASN A 378 -16.26 13.86 10.55
C ASN A 378 -16.27 13.57 9.04
N ARG A 379 -15.82 12.38 8.62
CA ARG A 379 -15.71 11.93 7.22
C ARG A 379 -14.66 12.66 6.38
N THR A 380 -13.73 13.41 6.99
CA THR A 380 -12.65 14.09 6.27
C THR A 380 -11.26 13.56 6.61
N THR A 381 -11.19 12.40 7.27
CA THR A 381 -9.95 11.68 7.52
C THR A 381 -9.93 10.43 6.66
N ARG A 382 -9.15 10.45 5.60
CA ARG A 382 -8.88 9.32 4.71
C ARG A 382 -7.61 8.63 5.17
N VAL A 383 -7.67 7.31 5.25
CA VAL A 383 -6.58 6.47 5.74
C VAL A 383 -6.25 5.44 4.67
N ARG A 384 -4.96 5.31 4.37
CA ARG A 384 -4.42 4.19 3.59
C ARG A 384 -3.88 3.15 4.55
N MET A 385 -4.31 1.91 4.38
CA MET A 385 -3.84 0.76 5.15
C MET A 385 -3.15 -0.23 4.24
N HIS A 386 -1.99 -0.74 4.66
CA HIS A 386 -1.33 -1.89 4.07
C HIS A 386 -0.69 -2.75 5.15
N LEU A 387 -0.32 -3.98 4.78
CA LEU A 387 0.28 -4.94 5.67
C LEU A 387 1.66 -5.33 5.17
N GLU A 388 2.65 -5.30 6.05
CA GLU A 388 4.00 -5.81 5.81
C GLU A 388 4.24 -7.02 6.70
N PHE A 389 4.41 -8.18 6.09
CA PHE A 389 4.64 -9.41 6.83
C PHE A 389 6.13 -9.59 7.16
N GLU A 390 6.41 -10.04 8.39
CA GLU A 390 7.74 -10.47 8.83
C GLU A 390 7.93 -11.97 8.55
N ASP A 391 6.86 -12.73 8.71
CA ASP A 391 6.71 -14.15 8.37
C ASP A 391 5.23 -14.46 8.07
N SER A 392 4.86 -15.71 7.87
CA SER A 392 3.47 -16.09 7.54
C SER A 392 2.43 -15.79 8.63
N ARG A 393 2.85 -15.47 9.86
CA ARG A 393 1.98 -15.30 11.04
C ARG A 393 2.04 -13.89 11.62
N ILE A 394 3.17 -13.21 11.46
CA ILE A 394 3.43 -11.90 12.05
C ILE A 394 3.46 -10.85 10.96
N CYS A 395 2.63 -9.83 11.12
CA CYS A 395 2.63 -8.68 10.23
C CYS A 395 2.64 -7.36 11.01
N GLN A 396 3.15 -6.34 10.36
CA GLN A 396 2.99 -4.95 10.75
C GLN A 396 1.84 -4.35 9.93
N VAL A 397 0.80 -3.90 10.60
CA VAL A 397 -0.26 -3.09 9.99
C VAL A 397 0.21 -1.66 9.99
N ILE A 398 0.25 -1.04 8.83
CA ILE A 398 0.66 0.34 8.63
C ILE A 398 -0.53 1.11 8.10
N MET A 399 -0.90 2.18 8.80
CA MET A 399 -1.96 3.09 8.41
C MET A 399 -1.43 4.51 8.34
N GLU A 400 -1.74 5.22 7.27
CA GLU A 400 -1.23 6.55 6.97
C GLU A 400 -2.36 7.52 6.70
N ASP A 401 -2.27 8.73 7.27
CA ASP A 401 -3.22 9.80 6.97
C ASP A 401 -2.99 10.33 5.55
N GLN A 402 -3.98 10.17 4.70
CA GLN A 402 -3.96 10.67 3.31
C GLN A 402 -4.65 12.03 3.17
N GLY A 403 -5.13 12.61 4.27
CA GLY A 403 -5.90 13.84 4.23
C GLY A 403 -7.23 13.71 3.51
N PHE A 404 -7.76 14.83 3.01
CA PHE A 404 -8.99 14.87 2.23
C PHE A 404 -8.82 15.90 1.09
N GLY A 405 -7.95 15.55 0.17
CA GLY A 405 -7.59 16.36 -0.98
C GLY A 405 -7.03 17.74 -0.60
N SER A 406 -7.44 18.75 -1.35
CA SER A 406 -7.07 20.15 -1.08
C SER A 406 -7.85 20.77 0.09
N LEU A 407 -8.94 20.12 0.52
CA LEU A 407 -9.79 20.60 1.61
C LEU A 407 -9.10 20.44 2.98
N TYR A 408 -8.49 19.28 3.20
CA TYR A 408 -7.75 18.96 4.41
C TYR A 408 -6.48 18.20 4.01
N PRO A 409 -5.33 18.88 3.89
CA PRO A 409 -4.08 18.25 3.48
C PRO A 409 -3.69 17.07 4.37
N ALA A 410 -3.01 16.08 3.78
CA ALA A 410 -2.43 14.97 4.52
C ALA A 410 -1.44 15.48 5.58
N THR A 411 -1.32 14.74 6.66
CA THR A 411 -0.29 14.94 7.68
C THR A 411 0.73 13.80 7.59
N ASP A 412 1.89 13.95 8.24
CA ASP A 412 2.89 12.88 8.33
C ASP A 412 2.50 11.80 9.36
N LYS A 413 1.22 11.74 9.77
CA LYS A 413 0.74 10.82 10.79
C LYS A 413 0.68 9.39 10.24
N THR A 414 1.39 8.50 10.91
CA THR A 414 1.43 7.07 10.61
C THR A 414 1.19 6.28 11.90
N TRP A 415 0.32 5.27 11.83
CA TRP A 415 0.05 4.32 12.92
C TRP A 415 0.61 2.96 12.51
N LYS A 416 1.41 2.36 13.39
CA LYS A 416 2.04 1.06 13.16
C LYS A 416 1.71 0.11 14.29
N MET A 417 1.18 -1.06 13.96
CA MET A 417 0.79 -2.09 14.93
C MET A 417 1.32 -3.44 14.48
N ARG A 418 2.07 -4.11 15.35
CA ARG A 418 2.58 -5.45 15.09
C ARG A 418 1.59 -6.49 15.62
N LEU A 419 1.14 -7.39 14.76
CA LEU A 419 0.12 -8.38 15.06
C LEU A 419 0.59 -9.79 14.73
N ASN A 420 0.26 -10.75 15.62
CA ASN A 420 0.25 -12.16 15.28
C ASN A 420 -1.17 -12.53 14.82
N VAL A 421 -1.37 -12.70 13.52
CA VAL A 421 -2.70 -12.90 12.93
C VAL A 421 -3.32 -14.26 13.25
N VAL A 422 -2.53 -15.20 13.73
CA VAL A 422 -3.00 -16.55 14.12
C VAL A 422 -3.35 -16.62 15.62
N GLU A 423 -2.51 -16.06 16.49
CA GLU A 423 -2.61 -16.20 17.95
C GLU A 423 -3.39 -15.08 18.63
N TYR A 424 -3.77 -14.02 17.89
CA TYR A 424 -4.51 -12.91 18.48
C TYR A 424 -5.86 -13.36 19.05
N GLU A 425 -6.14 -13.03 20.29
CA GLU A 425 -7.46 -13.29 20.90
C GLU A 425 -8.47 -12.26 20.38
N SER A 426 -9.60 -12.75 19.87
CA SER A 426 -10.70 -11.88 19.42
C SER A 426 -11.24 -11.07 20.59
N ALA A 427 -11.48 -9.78 20.36
CA ALA A 427 -12.29 -8.99 21.27
C ALA A 427 -13.74 -9.52 21.25
N ARG A 428 -14.15 -10.20 22.33
CA ARG A 428 -15.44 -10.94 22.40
C ARG A 428 -16.68 -10.07 22.23
N ASP A 429 -16.58 -8.74 22.48
CA ASP A 429 -17.70 -7.80 22.50
C ASP A 429 -17.41 -6.52 21.70
N PHE A 430 -16.64 -6.61 20.60
CA PHE A 430 -16.39 -5.42 19.76
C PHE A 430 -17.65 -5.07 18.96
N SER A 431 -18.32 -4.00 19.36
CA SER A 431 -19.35 -3.32 18.58
C SER A 431 -18.69 -2.08 17.95
N ALA A 432 -18.49 -2.09 16.65
CA ALA A 432 -17.96 -0.93 15.94
C ALA A 432 -18.94 0.24 16.07
N SER A 433 -18.51 1.34 16.68
CA SER A 433 -19.20 2.61 16.56
C SER A 433 -18.75 3.27 15.26
N GLY A 434 -19.69 3.62 14.39
CA GLY A 434 -19.38 4.23 13.09
C GLY A 434 -19.10 3.22 11.98
N ARG A 435 -18.62 3.71 10.83
CA ARG A 435 -18.37 2.93 9.62
C ARG A 435 -17.12 3.39 8.89
N LEU A 436 -16.61 2.55 8.00
CA LEU A 436 -15.55 2.89 7.05
C LEU A 436 -16.18 3.08 5.67
N ILE A 437 -15.95 4.22 5.05
CA ILE A 437 -16.43 4.50 3.70
C ILE A 437 -15.30 4.21 2.71
N LEU A 438 -15.52 3.36 1.71
CA LEU A 438 -14.55 3.08 0.66
C LEU A 438 -14.30 4.36 -0.14
N ASN A 439 -13.04 4.77 -0.22
CA ASN A 439 -12.65 5.89 -1.06
C ASN A 439 -12.64 5.48 -2.55
N ARG A 440 -13.33 6.28 -3.40
CA ARG A 440 -13.36 6.08 -4.84
C ARG A 440 -12.24 6.90 -5.46
N GLU A 441 -11.05 6.33 -5.50
CA GLU A 441 -9.87 7.00 -6.03
C GLU A 441 -9.80 6.92 -7.55
N ALA A 442 -9.25 7.97 -8.17
CA ALA A 442 -8.89 7.95 -9.58
C ALA A 442 -7.67 7.04 -9.80
N ALA A 443 -7.70 6.24 -10.88
CA ALA A 443 -6.55 5.42 -11.29
C ALA A 443 -5.29 6.27 -11.59
N GLU A 444 -5.50 7.54 -11.99
CA GLU A 444 -4.48 8.56 -12.10
C GLU A 444 -5.00 9.78 -11.33
N ALA A 445 -4.22 10.34 -10.41
CA ALA A 445 -4.62 11.42 -9.50
C ALA A 445 -4.88 12.76 -10.21
N VAL A 446 -5.80 12.78 -11.19
CA VAL A 446 -6.23 13.97 -11.92
C VAL A 446 -7.42 14.59 -11.19
N PRO A 447 -7.25 15.74 -10.52
CA PRO A 447 -8.33 16.37 -9.79
C PRO A 447 -9.33 17.06 -10.73
N TYR A 448 -10.59 17.14 -10.28
CA TYR A 448 -11.53 18.13 -10.81
C TYR A 448 -11.29 19.49 -10.14
N TYR A 449 -11.30 20.53 -10.93
CA TYR A 449 -11.03 21.90 -10.49
C TYR A 449 -12.29 22.76 -10.50
N PHE A 450 -12.71 23.25 -9.34
CA PHE A 450 -13.80 24.21 -9.22
C PHE A 450 -13.31 25.62 -9.54
N ASN A 451 -13.68 26.15 -10.70
CA ASN A 451 -13.25 27.50 -11.13
C ASN A 451 -13.68 28.60 -10.14
N VAL A 452 -14.84 28.44 -9.51
CA VAL A 452 -15.40 29.44 -8.57
C VAL A 452 -14.56 29.55 -7.31
N SER A 453 -14.20 28.44 -6.68
CA SER A 453 -13.47 28.42 -5.40
C SER A 453 -11.96 28.22 -5.54
N GLY A 454 -11.49 27.74 -6.70
CA GLY A 454 -10.11 27.32 -6.89
C GLY A 454 -9.77 26.00 -6.22
N MET A 455 -10.76 25.30 -5.67
CA MET A 455 -10.55 24.03 -4.96
C MET A 455 -10.42 22.87 -5.95
N LYS A 456 -9.61 21.89 -5.55
CA LYS A 456 -9.41 20.63 -6.26
C LYS A 456 -10.02 19.49 -5.47
N VAL A 457 -10.73 18.61 -6.13
CA VAL A 457 -11.27 17.36 -5.55
C VAL A 457 -10.73 16.17 -6.32
N TYR A 458 -10.35 15.14 -5.60
CA TYR A 458 -9.69 13.95 -6.14
C TYR A 458 -10.57 12.69 -6.06
N SER A 459 -11.70 12.77 -5.36
CA SER A 459 -12.66 11.68 -5.25
C SER A 459 -14.10 12.18 -5.33
N VAL A 460 -15.04 11.24 -5.55
CA VAL A 460 -16.48 11.56 -5.59
C VAL A 460 -16.99 11.94 -4.20
N GLU A 461 -16.39 11.41 -3.16
CA GLU A 461 -16.67 11.74 -1.76
C GLU A 461 -16.25 13.20 -1.46
N GLU A 462 -15.07 13.63 -1.92
CA GLU A 462 -14.64 15.03 -1.83
C GLU A 462 -15.56 15.96 -2.63
N LEU A 463 -16.05 15.53 -3.80
CA LEU A 463 -17.04 16.26 -4.57
C LEU A 463 -18.33 16.46 -3.77
N CYS A 464 -18.86 15.41 -3.14
CA CYS A 464 -20.05 15.49 -2.30
C CYS A 464 -19.85 16.42 -1.10
N TYR A 465 -18.70 16.31 -0.41
CA TYR A 465 -18.34 17.17 0.70
C TYR A 465 -18.25 18.64 0.26
N TYR A 466 -17.57 18.90 -0.84
CA TYR A 466 -17.45 20.26 -1.39
C TYR A 466 -18.83 20.86 -1.68
N ILE A 467 -19.70 20.13 -2.37
CA ILE A 467 -21.05 20.63 -2.72
C ILE A 467 -21.88 20.87 -1.45
N TYR A 468 -21.78 19.98 -0.44
CA TYR A 468 -22.51 20.13 0.82
C TYR A 468 -22.10 21.39 1.57
N GLU A 469 -20.80 21.61 1.75
CA GLU A 469 -20.26 22.75 2.48
C GLU A 469 -20.36 24.07 1.71
N ASN A 470 -20.51 24.02 0.39
CA ASN A 470 -20.43 25.19 -0.48
C ASN A 470 -21.66 25.34 -1.39
N ILE A 471 -22.80 24.86 -0.95
CA ILE A 471 -24.01 24.87 -1.77
C ILE A 471 -24.39 26.28 -2.28
N TYR A 472 -24.02 27.32 -1.55
CA TYR A 472 -24.23 28.72 -1.95
C TYR A 472 -23.39 29.14 -3.18
N ALA A 473 -22.33 28.40 -3.48
CA ALA A 473 -21.46 28.63 -4.65
C ALA A 473 -21.69 27.61 -5.77
N VAL A 474 -22.69 26.77 -5.63
CA VAL A 474 -23.04 25.68 -6.56
C VAL A 474 -24.33 26.04 -7.30
N ASP A 475 -24.27 26.01 -8.61
CA ASP A 475 -25.40 26.15 -9.51
C ASP A 475 -25.40 25.05 -10.58
N LEU A 476 -26.35 25.10 -11.51
CA LEU A 476 -26.41 24.11 -12.59
C LEU A 476 -25.18 24.16 -13.52
N SER A 477 -24.50 25.32 -13.65
CA SER A 477 -23.29 25.43 -14.45
C SER A 477 -22.09 24.71 -13.87
N THR A 478 -22.11 24.44 -12.57
CA THR A 478 -21.12 23.61 -11.85
C THR A 478 -21.09 22.19 -12.43
N PHE A 479 -22.23 21.67 -12.88
CA PHE A 479 -22.38 20.34 -13.49
C PHE A 479 -22.10 20.41 -14.99
N SER A 480 -20.86 20.75 -15.33
CA SER A 480 -20.37 20.97 -16.69
C SER A 480 -19.95 19.67 -17.39
N GLU A 481 -19.70 19.76 -18.71
CA GLU A 481 -19.15 18.63 -19.47
C GLU A 481 -17.77 18.20 -18.96
N ASP A 482 -16.98 19.12 -18.39
CA ASP A 482 -15.68 18.80 -17.77
C ASP A 482 -15.85 17.92 -16.52
N LEU A 483 -16.86 18.23 -15.67
CA LEU A 483 -17.19 17.39 -14.51
C LEU A 483 -17.65 16.00 -14.95
N PHE A 484 -18.47 15.92 -15.98
CA PHE A 484 -18.95 14.65 -16.50
C PHE A 484 -17.84 13.80 -17.11
N TYR A 485 -16.92 14.44 -17.85
CA TYR A 485 -15.73 13.77 -18.36
C TYR A 485 -14.86 13.23 -17.21
N TRP A 486 -14.63 14.03 -16.18
CA TRP A 486 -13.88 13.63 -15.00
C TRP A 486 -14.53 12.44 -14.28
N LEU A 487 -15.84 12.48 -14.05
CA LEU A 487 -16.58 11.37 -13.44
C LEU A 487 -16.48 10.08 -14.28
N GLU A 488 -16.55 10.20 -15.60
CA GLU A 488 -16.56 9.05 -16.52
C GLU A 488 -15.18 8.45 -16.72
N LYS A 489 -14.16 9.28 -16.93
CA LYS A 489 -12.82 8.84 -17.34
C LYS A 489 -11.84 8.71 -16.17
N ASN A 490 -11.88 9.63 -15.22
CA ASN A 490 -10.96 9.63 -14.09
C ASN A 490 -11.54 8.86 -12.90
N MET A 491 -12.82 9.03 -12.59
CA MET A 491 -13.45 8.34 -11.46
C MET A 491 -14.05 6.97 -11.82
N ASN A 492 -14.10 6.62 -13.11
CA ASN A 492 -14.73 5.40 -13.60
C ASN A 492 -16.19 5.22 -13.11
N GLU A 493 -16.93 6.33 -13.06
CA GLU A 493 -18.34 6.38 -12.65
C GLU A 493 -19.27 6.80 -13.82
N PRO A 494 -19.32 6.01 -14.92
CA PRO A 494 -20.09 6.37 -16.11
C PRO A 494 -21.61 6.39 -15.85
N VAL A 495 -22.11 5.60 -14.90
CA VAL A 495 -23.52 5.55 -14.53
C VAL A 495 -23.95 6.87 -13.87
N LEU A 496 -23.14 7.37 -12.93
CA LEU A 496 -23.34 8.65 -12.26
C LEU A 496 -23.31 9.81 -13.28
N SER A 497 -22.28 9.86 -14.13
CA SER A 497 -22.15 10.88 -15.17
C SER A 497 -23.36 10.91 -16.09
N LYS A 498 -23.79 9.75 -16.61
CA LYS A 498 -24.96 9.63 -17.48
C LYS A 498 -26.25 10.05 -16.80
N GLY A 499 -26.43 9.68 -15.54
CA GLY A 499 -27.63 10.04 -14.76
C GLY A 499 -27.74 11.56 -14.56
N LEU A 500 -26.65 12.22 -14.17
CA LEU A 500 -26.58 13.68 -14.02
C LEU A 500 -26.84 14.40 -15.35
N LYS A 501 -26.20 13.96 -16.44
CA LYS A 501 -26.45 14.51 -17.80
C LYS A 501 -27.91 14.41 -18.21
N ASN A 502 -28.54 13.27 -17.97
CA ASN A 502 -29.94 13.06 -18.35
C ASN A 502 -30.88 13.96 -17.56
N LEU A 503 -30.64 14.14 -16.26
CA LEU A 503 -31.45 15.03 -15.42
C LEU A 503 -31.37 16.48 -15.90
N ILE A 504 -30.17 16.97 -16.21
CA ILE A 504 -29.98 18.34 -16.69
C ILE A 504 -30.60 18.54 -18.08
N LYS A 505 -30.44 17.58 -18.99
CA LYS A 505 -31.08 17.62 -20.31
C LYS A 505 -32.61 17.60 -20.23
N ALA A 506 -33.19 16.97 -19.23
CA ALA A 506 -34.63 16.95 -18.97
C ALA A 506 -35.15 18.24 -18.29
N GLY A 507 -34.27 19.24 -18.04
CA GLY A 507 -34.66 20.48 -17.37
C GLY A 507 -34.75 20.35 -15.85
N GLY A 508 -34.06 19.36 -15.26
CA GLY A 508 -34.04 19.14 -13.82
C GLY A 508 -33.48 20.33 -13.04
N SER A 509 -34.04 20.60 -11.87
CA SER A 509 -33.61 21.64 -10.95
C SER A 509 -32.29 21.28 -10.26
N LEU A 510 -31.58 22.28 -9.74
CA LEU A 510 -30.38 22.07 -8.92
C LEU A 510 -30.64 21.07 -7.78
N LYS A 511 -31.79 21.18 -7.12
CA LYS A 511 -32.22 20.28 -6.05
C LYS A 511 -32.28 18.82 -6.51
N GLU A 512 -32.80 18.55 -7.70
CA GLU A 512 -32.91 17.17 -8.24
C GLU A 512 -31.55 16.63 -8.61
N VAL A 513 -30.68 17.43 -9.21
CA VAL A 513 -29.32 17.06 -9.59
C VAL A 513 -28.48 16.73 -8.34
N VAL A 514 -28.51 17.61 -7.33
CA VAL A 514 -27.79 17.41 -6.06
C VAL A 514 -28.36 16.17 -5.30
N ARG A 515 -29.69 16.03 -5.26
CA ARG A 515 -30.30 14.84 -4.65
C ARG A 515 -29.84 13.55 -5.32
N TYR A 516 -29.81 13.53 -6.64
CA TYR A 516 -29.34 12.34 -7.39
C TYR A 516 -27.88 12.00 -7.04
N LEU A 517 -27.00 12.99 -7.05
CA LEU A 517 -25.59 12.83 -6.71
C LEU A 517 -25.42 12.28 -5.27
N MET A 518 -26.05 12.94 -4.30
CA MET A 518 -25.92 12.56 -2.87
C MET A 518 -26.47 11.15 -2.61
N ASN A 519 -27.59 10.78 -3.21
CA ASN A 519 -28.16 9.45 -3.08
C ASN A 519 -27.35 8.37 -3.78
N PHE A 520 -26.67 8.69 -4.88
CA PHE A 520 -25.84 7.74 -5.60
C PHE A 520 -24.57 7.41 -4.83
N VAL A 521 -23.94 8.44 -4.26
CA VAL A 521 -22.67 8.28 -3.53
C VAL A 521 -22.90 7.76 -2.12
N ASP A 522 -24.02 8.14 -1.48
CA ASP A 522 -24.44 7.79 -0.10
C ASP A 522 -23.37 8.14 0.95
N TYR A 523 -22.70 9.28 0.74
CA TYR A 523 -21.68 9.79 1.65
C TYR A 523 -22.29 10.42 2.91
N TYR A 524 -23.42 11.10 2.75
CA TYR A 524 -24.20 11.71 3.83
C TYR A 524 -25.44 10.87 4.18
N SER A 525 -25.88 10.97 5.44
CA SER A 525 -27.13 10.33 5.87
C SER A 525 -28.35 10.94 5.15
N PRO A 526 -29.49 10.22 5.09
CA PRO A 526 -30.73 10.77 4.54
C PRO A 526 -31.16 12.09 5.21
N GLU A 527 -30.96 12.21 6.53
CA GLU A 527 -31.30 13.40 7.31
C GLU A 527 -30.42 14.58 6.93
N GLU A 528 -29.12 14.37 6.74
CA GLU A 528 -28.16 15.38 6.29
C GLU A 528 -28.51 15.84 4.86
N CYS A 529 -28.82 14.88 3.96
CA CYS A 529 -29.26 15.19 2.61
C CYS A 529 -30.57 16.03 2.61
N GLN A 530 -31.52 15.74 3.49
CA GLN A 530 -32.76 16.53 3.60
C GLN A 530 -32.47 17.97 4.06
N LYS A 531 -31.54 18.15 5.02
CA LYS A 531 -31.12 19.49 5.44
C LYS A 531 -30.51 20.28 4.28
N LEU A 532 -29.60 19.66 3.51
CA LEU A 532 -29.02 20.28 2.32
C LEU A 532 -30.10 20.70 1.29
N LEU A 533 -31.06 19.79 1.02
CA LEU A 533 -32.12 20.07 0.05
C LEU A 533 -33.07 21.16 0.54
N ALA A 534 -33.28 21.33 1.85
CA ALA A 534 -34.04 22.45 2.42
C ALA A 534 -33.29 23.79 2.21
N VAL A 535 -31.96 23.80 2.41
CA VAL A 535 -31.13 24.98 2.12
C VAL A 535 -31.23 25.37 0.64
N ILE A 536 -31.24 24.42 -0.30
CA ILE A 536 -31.42 24.70 -1.71
C ILE A 536 -32.81 25.34 -2.00
N ASP A 537 -33.87 24.87 -1.35
CA ASP A 537 -35.21 25.45 -1.46
C ASP A 537 -35.25 26.89 -0.95
N ASP A 538 -34.58 27.15 0.18
CA ASP A 538 -34.50 28.48 0.74
C ASP A 538 -33.70 29.43 -0.16
N LEU A 539 -32.58 28.96 -0.71
CA LEU A 539 -31.80 29.73 -1.70
C LEU A 539 -32.61 30.08 -2.95
N ALA A 540 -33.43 29.16 -3.45
CA ALA A 540 -34.29 29.39 -4.60
C ALA A 540 -35.38 30.45 -4.35
N ARG A 541 -35.68 30.72 -3.06
CA ARG A 541 -36.64 31.75 -2.64
C ARG A 541 -35.99 33.09 -2.30
N GLN A 542 -34.65 33.11 -2.14
CA GLN A 542 -33.91 34.32 -1.76
C GLN A 542 -33.86 35.33 -2.89
N ASN A 543 -33.74 36.61 -2.49
CA ASN A 543 -33.46 37.69 -3.38
C ASN A 543 -32.12 37.48 -4.12
N PRO A 544 -32.08 37.69 -5.46
CA PRO A 544 -30.84 37.55 -6.25
C PRO A 544 -29.64 38.36 -5.71
N THR A 545 -29.88 39.47 -5.05
CA THR A 545 -28.84 40.33 -4.45
C THR A 545 -28.24 39.65 -3.19
N GLU A 546 -29.07 39.02 -2.40
CA GLU A 546 -28.63 38.24 -1.22
C GLU A 546 -27.82 37.00 -1.63
N ALA A 547 -28.26 36.28 -2.67
CA ALA A 547 -27.55 35.13 -3.19
C ALA A 547 -26.15 35.52 -3.74
N LYS A 548 -26.01 36.65 -4.45
CA LYS A 548 -24.71 37.17 -4.91
C LYS A 548 -23.78 37.49 -3.72
N LYS A 549 -24.32 38.12 -2.64
CA LYS A 549 -23.52 38.39 -1.43
C LYS A 549 -22.99 37.12 -0.81
N LEU A 550 -23.81 36.11 -0.65
CA LEU A 550 -23.39 34.81 -0.11
C LEU A 550 -22.29 34.16 -0.95
N MET A 551 -22.37 34.30 -2.28
CA MET A 551 -21.29 33.84 -3.17
C MET A 551 -19.98 34.61 -2.89
N ALA A 552 -20.04 35.92 -2.70
CA ALA A 552 -18.88 36.73 -2.35
C ALA A 552 -18.30 36.38 -0.97
N ASP A 553 -19.16 36.11 0.01
CA ASP A 553 -18.77 35.64 1.36
C ASP A 553 -17.97 34.31 1.27
N ASN A 554 -18.37 33.39 0.39
CA ASN A 554 -17.65 32.16 0.13
C ASN A 554 -16.28 32.41 -0.55
N TYR A 555 -16.18 33.37 -1.46
CA TYR A 555 -14.86 33.74 -2.01
C TYR A 555 -13.89 34.22 -0.94
N ILE A 556 -14.36 34.99 0.07
CA ILE A 556 -13.51 35.36 1.24
C ILE A 556 -13.07 34.12 2.01
N ARG A 557 -13.99 33.19 2.29
CA ARG A 557 -13.71 31.94 3.02
C ARG A 557 -12.60 31.14 2.34
N TYR A 558 -12.55 31.15 1.01
CA TYR A 558 -11.52 30.48 0.21
C TYR A 558 -10.32 31.37 -0.17
N CYS A 559 -10.16 32.51 0.52
CA CYS A 559 -9.05 33.46 0.27
C CYS A 559 -9.00 34.00 -1.17
N ARG A 560 -10.11 33.93 -1.92
CA ARG A 560 -10.26 34.48 -3.28
C ARG A 560 -10.72 35.94 -3.21
N TYR A 561 -9.85 36.79 -2.65
CA TYR A 561 -10.23 38.16 -2.32
C TYR A 561 -10.53 39.05 -3.53
N VAL A 562 -9.83 38.83 -4.65
CA VAL A 562 -10.06 39.58 -5.88
C VAL A 562 -11.45 39.31 -6.48
N GLU A 563 -11.84 38.05 -6.51
CA GLU A 563 -13.16 37.63 -6.97
C GLU A 563 -14.26 38.08 -5.99
N ALA A 564 -14.00 37.99 -4.68
CA ALA A 564 -14.91 38.55 -3.67
C ALA A 564 -15.16 40.05 -3.88
N ILE A 565 -14.10 40.84 -4.07
CA ILE A 565 -14.20 42.28 -4.34
C ILE A 565 -15.07 42.51 -5.56
N ARG A 566 -14.84 41.81 -6.66
CA ARG A 566 -15.62 41.97 -7.90
C ARG A 566 -17.11 41.70 -7.67
N VAL A 567 -17.46 40.66 -6.96
CA VAL A 567 -18.87 40.30 -6.73
C VAL A 567 -19.52 41.27 -5.74
N TYR A 568 -18.85 41.65 -4.63
CA TYR A 568 -19.37 42.65 -3.69
C TYR A 568 -19.57 44.01 -4.38
N SER A 569 -18.63 44.43 -5.26
CA SER A 569 -18.78 45.67 -6.00
C SER A 569 -20.01 45.63 -6.91
N ASN A 570 -20.31 44.50 -7.55
CA ASN A 570 -21.53 44.32 -8.34
C ASN A 570 -22.78 44.35 -7.44
N VAL A 571 -22.76 43.68 -6.26
CA VAL A 571 -23.86 43.75 -5.30
C VAL A 571 -24.12 45.18 -4.85
N ILE A 572 -23.07 45.93 -4.52
CA ILE A 572 -23.17 47.32 -4.11
C ILE A 572 -23.73 48.19 -5.26
N TYR A 573 -23.24 47.97 -6.48
CA TYR A 573 -23.76 48.67 -7.65
C TYR A 573 -25.25 48.40 -7.86
N ASP A 574 -25.70 47.15 -7.77
CA ASP A 574 -27.10 46.75 -7.89
C ASP A 574 -27.96 47.40 -6.78
N MET A 575 -27.45 47.48 -5.53
CA MET A 575 -28.13 48.17 -4.44
C MET A 575 -28.27 49.70 -4.60
N GLU A 576 -27.31 50.33 -5.27
CA GLU A 576 -27.28 51.78 -5.43
C GLU A 576 -28.06 52.25 -6.69
N HIS A 577 -28.13 51.42 -7.75
CA HIS A 577 -28.59 51.87 -9.07
C HIS A 577 -29.79 51.12 -9.66
N GLY A 578 -30.10 49.92 -9.14
CA GLY A 578 -31.00 49.08 -9.96
C GLY A 578 -32.13 48.34 -9.26
N ALA A 579 -32.03 48.07 -8.03
CA ALA A 579 -32.97 47.15 -7.47
C ALA A 579 -34.04 47.87 -6.62
N ARG A 580 -35.28 47.67 -6.98
CA ARG A 580 -36.43 47.87 -6.10
C ARG A 580 -36.48 46.85 -4.93
N ASP A 581 -35.41 46.06 -4.76
CA ASP A 581 -35.29 45.10 -3.73
C ASP A 581 -34.94 45.81 -2.42
N GLU A 582 -35.88 45.88 -1.50
CA GLU A 582 -35.72 46.43 -0.15
C GLU A 582 -34.78 45.52 0.65
N VAL A 583 -33.49 45.73 0.46
CA VAL A 583 -32.48 45.14 1.37
C VAL A 583 -32.33 46.01 2.63
N THR A 584 -32.17 45.36 3.78
CA THR A 584 -32.05 46.05 5.07
C THR A 584 -30.77 46.93 5.14
N ARG A 585 -30.76 47.94 6.04
CA ARG A 585 -29.56 48.71 6.32
C ARG A 585 -28.39 47.81 6.77
N ASP A 586 -28.70 46.85 7.62
CA ASP A 586 -27.71 45.88 8.13
C ASP A 586 -27.10 45.05 6.98
N PHE A 587 -27.91 44.61 6.01
CA PHE A 587 -27.41 43.88 4.87
C PHE A 587 -26.43 44.75 4.02
N LYS A 588 -26.77 46.01 3.79
CA LYS A 588 -25.90 46.97 3.09
C LYS A 588 -24.60 47.20 3.86
N GLY A 589 -24.69 47.42 5.15
CA GLY A 589 -23.53 47.61 6.05
C GLY A 589 -22.62 46.42 6.06
N ASN A 590 -23.18 45.20 6.23
CA ASN A 590 -22.41 43.96 6.22
C ASN A 590 -21.75 43.67 4.86
N THR A 591 -22.37 44.05 3.77
CA THR A 591 -21.78 43.95 2.44
C THR A 591 -20.53 44.83 2.29
N TRP A 592 -20.63 46.10 2.74
CA TRP A 592 -19.49 47.00 2.78
C TRP A 592 -18.40 46.56 3.75
N HIS A 593 -18.77 46.00 4.90
CA HIS A 593 -17.83 45.47 5.86
C HIS A 593 -17.00 44.33 5.26
N ASN A 594 -17.67 43.32 4.64
CA ASN A 594 -17.00 42.17 4.04
C ASN A 594 -16.12 42.57 2.83
N LEU A 595 -16.52 43.58 2.08
CA LEU A 595 -15.67 44.18 1.03
C LEU A 595 -14.41 44.80 1.65
N GLY A 596 -14.53 45.52 2.78
CA GLY A 596 -13.41 46.05 3.53
C GLY A 596 -12.46 44.98 4.02
N VAL A 597 -12.99 43.86 4.52
CA VAL A 597 -12.19 42.66 4.89
C VAL A 597 -11.40 42.13 3.70
N ALA A 598 -12.02 42.02 2.52
CA ALA A 598 -11.34 41.53 1.31
C ALA A 598 -10.19 42.46 0.92
N TYR A 599 -10.39 43.80 0.95
CA TYR A 599 -9.32 44.75 0.72
C TYR A 599 -8.20 44.70 1.74
N THR A 600 -8.53 44.54 3.02
CA THR A 600 -7.55 44.38 4.11
C THR A 600 -6.66 43.16 3.88
N ARG A 601 -7.24 42.04 3.45
CA ARG A 601 -6.49 40.82 3.13
C ARG A 601 -5.54 40.98 1.94
N LEU A 602 -5.84 41.91 1.03
CA LEU A 602 -4.94 42.30 -0.05
C LEU A 602 -4.00 43.46 0.30
N MET A 603 -3.91 43.85 1.58
CA MET A 603 -3.10 44.98 2.09
C MET A 603 -3.49 46.33 1.49
N ASN A 604 -4.69 46.47 0.92
CA ASN A 604 -5.18 47.71 0.37
C ASN A 604 -5.99 48.47 1.44
N PHE A 605 -5.27 49.03 2.41
CA PHE A 605 -5.86 49.60 3.59
C PHE A 605 -6.66 50.87 3.34
N ALA A 606 -6.30 51.68 2.34
CA ALA A 606 -7.04 52.88 1.99
C ALA A 606 -8.48 52.61 1.55
N PHE A 607 -8.66 51.66 0.60
CA PHE A 607 -10.00 51.23 0.18
C PHE A 607 -10.74 50.46 1.30
N ALA A 608 -10.00 49.69 2.15
CA ALA A 608 -10.60 49.02 3.30
C ALA A 608 -11.20 50.06 4.28
N GLN A 609 -10.48 51.13 4.59
CA GLN A 609 -10.94 52.20 5.45
C GLN A 609 -12.25 52.82 4.95
N GLU A 610 -12.32 53.18 3.68
CA GLU A 610 -13.54 53.69 3.07
C GLU A 610 -14.72 52.72 3.20
N CYS A 611 -14.46 51.45 3.00
CA CYS A 611 -15.49 50.42 3.13
C CYS A 611 -15.99 50.27 4.54
N PHE A 612 -15.09 50.21 5.54
CA PHE A 612 -15.48 50.10 6.94
C PHE A 612 -16.19 51.33 7.46
N LEU A 613 -15.81 52.53 7.01
CA LEU A 613 -16.50 53.79 7.32
C LEU A 613 -17.95 53.77 6.83
N LYS A 614 -18.17 53.39 5.55
CA LYS A 614 -19.50 53.23 4.95
C LYS A 614 -20.30 52.12 5.67
N ALA A 615 -19.67 51.02 6.00
CA ALA A 615 -20.28 49.91 6.73
C ALA A 615 -20.81 50.40 8.09
N TRP A 616 -19.95 51.04 8.87
CA TRP A 616 -20.31 51.54 10.21
C TRP A 616 -21.44 52.58 10.18
N HIS A 617 -21.40 53.52 9.22
CA HIS A 617 -22.51 54.49 9.04
C HIS A 617 -23.86 53.82 8.68
N LEU A 618 -23.83 52.66 8.03
CA LEU A 618 -25.04 51.94 7.67
C LEU A 618 -25.57 51.02 8.79
N ASN A 619 -24.72 50.17 9.37
CA ASN A 619 -25.15 49.14 10.28
C ASN A 619 -24.89 49.44 11.76
N GLN A 620 -24.11 50.46 12.07
CA GLN A 620 -23.70 50.83 13.46
C GLN A 620 -23.10 49.62 14.22
N ASN A 621 -22.47 48.71 13.51
CA ASN A 621 -21.96 47.45 14.08
C ASN A 621 -20.57 47.68 14.68
N GLU A 622 -20.37 47.20 15.90
CA GLU A 622 -19.12 47.30 16.65
C GLU A 622 -17.93 46.69 15.90
N GLU A 623 -18.13 45.57 15.20
CA GLU A 623 -17.09 44.94 14.38
C GLU A 623 -16.64 45.84 13.20
N SER A 624 -17.58 46.55 12.58
CA SER A 624 -17.24 47.53 11.53
C SER A 624 -16.45 48.70 12.09
N LEU A 625 -16.82 49.18 13.28
CA LEU A 625 -16.10 50.25 13.98
C LEU A 625 -14.68 49.82 14.37
N LYS A 626 -14.54 48.68 15.02
CA LYS A 626 -13.24 48.12 15.40
C LYS A 626 -12.30 47.96 14.17
N SER A 627 -12.84 47.44 13.07
CA SER A 627 -12.10 47.30 11.82
C SER A 627 -11.67 48.63 11.24
N LEU A 628 -12.54 49.67 11.31
CA LEU A 628 -12.22 51.03 10.92
C LEU A 628 -11.09 51.62 11.77
N LEU A 629 -11.18 51.52 13.08
CA LEU A 629 -10.17 52.04 14.01
C LEU A 629 -8.79 51.40 13.77
N TRP A 630 -8.76 50.07 13.58
CA TRP A 630 -7.52 49.37 13.33
C TRP A 630 -6.88 49.75 11.99
N VAL A 631 -7.69 49.87 10.91
CA VAL A 631 -7.16 50.25 9.60
C VAL A 631 -6.72 51.72 9.61
N SER A 632 -7.45 52.63 10.30
CA SER A 632 -7.03 54.03 10.43
C SER A 632 -5.69 54.13 11.19
N LYS A 633 -5.49 53.32 12.19
CA LYS A 633 -4.21 53.25 12.91
C LYS A 633 -3.08 52.71 12.02
N LEU A 634 -3.33 51.69 11.19
CA LEU A 634 -2.37 51.17 10.20
C LEU A 634 -1.96 52.21 9.15
N LEU A 635 -2.91 53.11 8.80
CA LEU A 635 -2.65 54.18 7.85
C LEU A 635 -2.05 55.44 8.50
N ASN A 636 -1.93 55.50 9.82
CA ASN A 636 -1.58 56.67 10.59
C ASN A 636 -2.57 57.85 10.33
N ASP A 637 -3.84 57.55 10.06
CA ASP A 637 -4.90 58.50 9.84
C ASP A 637 -5.60 58.82 11.20
N GLU A 638 -5.00 59.77 11.92
CA GLU A 638 -5.52 60.17 13.23
C GLU A 638 -6.86 60.89 13.12
N THR A 639 -7.13 61.58 11.98
CA THR A 639 -8.38 62.35 11.79
C THR A 639 -9.56 61.36 11.76
N THR A 640 -9.53 60.38 10.88
CA THR A 640 -10.61 59.39 10.76
C THR A 640 -10.70 58.54 12.05
N PHE A 641 -9.59 58.27 12.71
CA PHE A 641 -9.59 57.56 13.97
C PHE A 641 -10.36 58.32 15.09
N PHE A 642 -10.03 59.61 15.32
CA PHE A 642 -10.68 60.40 16.33
C PHE A 642 -12.13 60.71 15.99
N ASP A 643 -12.45 61.03 14.73
CA ASP A 643 -13.83 61.23 14.29
C ASP A 643 -14.70 59.98 14.55
N ALA A 644 -14.15 58.77 14.30
CA ALA A 644 -14.86 57.54 14.53
C ALA A 644 -15.06 57.26 16.04
N VAL A 645 -14.07 57.60 16.89
CA VAL A 645 -14.16 57.47 18.34
C VAL A 645 -15.22 58.46 18.89
N GLU A 646 -15.18 59.72 18.52
CA GLU A 646 -16.15 60.74 19.00
C GLU A 646 -17.60 60.41 18.63
N ASN A 647 -17.83 59.78 17.50
CA ASN A 647 -19.15 59.38 17.01
C ASN A 647 -19.54 57.95 17.43
N SER A 648 -18.71 57.25 18.26
CA SER A 648 -18.97 55.90 18.73
C SER A 648 -19.71 55.90 20.06
N THR A 649 -20.23 54.70 20.43
CA THR A 649 -20.81 54.40 21.75
C THR A 649 -19.80 53.72 22.67
N LEU A 650 -18.55 53.56 22.25
CA LEU A 650 -17.50 52.92 23.03
C LEU A 650 -17.07 53.82 24.16
N ASP A 651 -16.84 53.22 25.33
CA ASP A 651 -16.29 53.99 26.47
C ASP A 651 -14.76 54.11 26.37
N GLN A 652 -14.17 54.98 27.21
CA GLN A 652 -12.72 55.23 27.18
C GLN A 652 -11.88 53.98 27.51
N GLU A 653 -12.44 53.06 28.31
CA GLU A 653 -11.75 51.83 28.71
C GLU A 653 -11.72 50.84 27.55
N GLU A 654 -12.83 50.69 26.80
CA GLU A 654 -12.92 49.86 25.61
C GLU A 654 -11.99 50.33 24.49
N ILE A 655 -11.90 51.64 24.30
CA ILE A 655 -10.99 52.27 23.33
C ILE A 655 -9.53 52.02 23.74
N ALA A 656 -9.20 52.17 25.03
CA ALA A 656 -7.86 51.92 25.53
C ALA A 656 -7.45 50.46 25.33
N GLN A 657 -8.36 49.51 25.62
CA GLN A 657 -8.12 48.08 25.39
C GLN A 657 -7.90 47.75 23.92
N LEU A 658 -8.64 48.35 22.98
CA LEU A 658 -8.45 48.20 21.53
C LEU A 658 -7.09 48.73 21.07
N VAL A 659 -6.66 49.89 21.59
CA VAL A 659 -5.36 50.47 21.25
C VAL A 659 -4.23 49.61 21.82
N GLU A 660 -4.36 49.16 23.08
CA GLU A 660 -3.37 48.25 23.69
C GLU A 660 -3.25 46.93 22.94
N ALA A 661 -4.39 46.32 22.50
CA ALA A 661 -4.39 45.11 21.73
C ALA A 661 -3.67 45.31 20.36
N PHE A 662 -3.88 46.45 19.69
CA PHE A 662 -3.19 46.81 18.49
C PHE A 662 -1.68 46.98 18.71
N ASP A 663 -1.29 47.77 19.72
CA ASP A 663 0.12 48.03 20.03
C ASP A 663 0.87 46.74 20.42
N LYS A 664 0.19 45.80 21.08
CA LYS A 664 0.72 44.48 21.38
C LYS A 664 0.98 43.66 20.11
N VAL A 665 0.00 43.57 19.19
CA VAL A 665 0.17 42.87 17.92
C VAL A 665 1.27 43.50 17.08
N GLU A 666 1.38 44.84 17.06
CA GLU A 666 2.46 45.55 16.39
C GLU A 666 3.83 45.24 16.99
N ALA A 667 3.94 45.27 18.32
CA ALA A 667 5.15 44.91 19.05
C ALA A 667 5.55 43.45 18.80
N ASP A 668 4.58 42.52 18.86
CA ASP A 668 4.80 41.09 18.57
C ASP A 668 5.25 40.89 17.11
N SER A 669 4.70 41.63 16.15
CA SER A 669 5.12 41.56 14.76
C SER A 669 6.54 42.11 14.55
N LYS A 670 6.93 43.16 15.27
CA LYS A 670 8.30 43.73 15.26
C LYS A 670 9.31 42.80 15.94
N SER A 671 8.89 42.07 16.98
CA SER A 671 9.69 41.12 17.75
C SER A 671 9.63 39.70 17.20
N SER A 672 8.85 39.47 16.15
CA SER A 672 8.51 38.14 15.66
C SER A 672 9.78 37.33 15.38
N LYS A 673 9.81 36.10 15.90
CA LYS A 673 10.77 35.02 15.64
C LYS A 673 10.73 34.51 14.20
N ASN A 674 9.99 35.21 13.32
CA ASN A 674 9.92 34.83 11.92
C ASN A 674 11.16 35.33 11.18
N ASP A 675 12.20 34.49 11.21
CA ASP A 675 13.50 34.74 10.56
C ASP A 675 13.37 35.15 9.08
N ARG A 676 12.30 34.72 8.44
CA ARG A 676 12.02 35.09 7.02
C ARG A 676 11.61 36.56 6.86
N LEU A 677 10.73 37.06 7.74
CA LEU A 677 10.35 38.48 7.70
C LEU A 677 11.51 39.39 8.09
N LYS A 678 12.31 38.95 9.06
CA LYS A 678 13.53 39.64 9.45
C LYS A 678 14.53 39.70 8.28
N LEU A 679 14.71 38.58 7.59
CA LEU A 679 15.58 38.51 6.41
C LEU A 679 15.09 39.42 5.26
N VAL A 680 13.77 39.48 5.01
CA VAL A 680 13.18 40.39 3.99
C VAL A 680 13.42 41.86 4.39
N ARG A 681 13.28 42.21 5.68
CA ARG A 681 13.54 43.54 6.21
C ARG A 681 15.03 43.91 6.09
N ASP A 682 15.93 43.00 6.46
CA ASP A 682 17.38 43.17 6.33
C ASP A 682 17.81 43.36 4.87
N ILE A 683 17.09 42.73 3.92
CA ILE A 683 17.28 42.93 2.48
C ILE A 683 16.82 44.32 2.04
N TYR A 684 15.68 44.78 2.56
CA TYR A 684 15.09 46.09 2.21
C TYR A 684 15.90 47.26 2.81
N ASP A 685 16.39 47.10 4.02
CA ASP A 685 17.16 48.11 4.74
C ASP A 685 18.62 48.25 4.22
N ASP A 686 19.10 47.32 3.39
CA ASP A 686 20.44 47.38 2.81
C ASP A 686 20.50 48.38 1.65
N GLN A 687 21.03 49.57 1.94
CA GLN A 687 21.12 50.67 0.97
C GLN A 687 22.23 50.49 -0.08
N SER A 688 23.10 49.45 0.07
CA SER A 688 24.11 49.14 -0.95
C SER A 688 23.50 48.25 -2.05
N LYS A 689 23.71 48.65 -3.32
CA LYS A 689 23.20 47.90 -4.47
C LYS A 689 23.76 46.46 -4.52
N GLU A 690 25.03 46.23 -4.13
CA GLU A 690 25.67 44.94 -4.11
C GLU A 690 25.16 44.06 -2.96
N GLY A 691 25.02 44.62 -1.75
CA GLY A 691 24.46 43.95 -0.59
C GLY A 691 23.02 43.53 -0.79
N TYR A 692 22.18 44.41 -1.34
CA TYR A 692 20.82 44.12 -1.69
C TYR A 692 20.71 42.94 -2.67
N LEU A 693 21.48 42.95 -3.75
CA LEU A 693 21.46 41.90 -4.76
C LEU A 693 21.93 40.54 -4.20
N ALA A 694 22.96 40.54 -3.40
CA ALA A 694 23.50 39.32 -2.76
C ALA A 694 22.49 38.71 -1.79
N LYS A 695 21.91 39.51 -0.89
CA LYS A 695 20.89 39.08 0.09
C LYS A 695 19.61 38.59 -0.61
N ARG A 696 19.16 39.29 -1.64
CA ARG A 696 18.02 38.89 -2.47
C ARG A 696 18.27 37.55 -3.16
N ALA A 697 19.46 37.33 -3.73
CA ALA A 697 19.81 36.09 -4.39
C ALA A 697 19.82 34.91 -3.40
N ALA A 698 20.39 35.09 -2.20
CA ALA A 698 20.40 34.10 -1.14
C ALA A 698 18.98 33.76 -0.66
N TYR A 699 18.13 34.75 -0.48
CA TYR A 699 16.72 34.57 -0.10
C TYR A 699 15.93 33.77 -1.16
N LEU A 700 16.10 34.13 -2.44
CA LEU A 700 15.45 33.41 -3.54
C LEU A 700 15.94 31.97 -3.69
N ALA A 701 17.24 31.72 -3.41
CA ALA A 701 17.78 30.36 -3.39
C ALA A 701 17.14 29.53 -2.28
N GLY A 702 17.07 30.07 -1.05
CA GLY A 702 16.42 29.41 0.08
C GLY A 702 14.92 29.14 -0.14
N LEU A 703 14.20 30.07 -0.79
CA LEU A 703 12.79 29.84 -1.17
C LEU A 703 12.65 28.72 -2.21
N LYS A 704 13.56 28.64 -3.18
CA LYS A 704 13.56 27.55 -4.17
C LYS A 704 13.86 26.21 -3.55
N GLU A 705 14.77 26.11 -2.61
CA GLU A 705 15.04 24.88 -1.86
C GLU A 705 13.84 24.47 -1.03
N TRP A 706 13.22 25.41 -0.31
CA TRP A 706 12.03 25.14 0.47
C TRP A 706 10.83 24.69 -0.41
N TYR A 707 10.70 25.21 -1.62
CA TYR A 707 9.63 24.80 -2.55
C TYR A 707 9.88 23.43 -3.19
N ARG A 708 11.14 22.98 -3.24
CA ARG A 708 11.54 21.69 -3.84
C ARG A 708 11.64 20.55 -2.83
N GLY A 709 11.75 20.83 -1.54
CA GLY A 709 11.75 19.88 -0.43
C GLY A 709 10.37 19.57 0.07
#